data_076cc528e305537e831deb479c638fb6
#
_entry.id   076cc528e305537e831deb479c638fb6
#
_cell.length_a   1.000
_cell.length_b   1.000
_cell.length_c   1.000
_cell.angle_alpha   90.00
_cell.angle_beta   90.00
_cell.angle_gamma   90.00
#
_symmetry.space_group_name_H-M   'P 1'
#
loop_
_entity.id
_entity.type
_entity.pdbx_description
1 polymer ?
#
loop_
_entity_poly.entity_id
_entity_poly.type
_entity_poly.pdbx_seq_one_letter_code
_entity_poly.pdbx_strand_id
1 'polypeptide(L)'
;MKLVLAEKPSVAMSLSKVIGANQRGDGYMEGNGYLVSWCVGHLVELSQPEAYDEKYAKWRYDDLPILPEHWQYQVSASTKKQFGILKKLMQRKDVESLICATDAGREGELIFRLVYHQCGCKKPVERLWISSMEDSAIREGFQKLRPGTEYDALYEAALCRERADWIVGINATRLFSCLYGQTLNVGRVMTPTLAMVVMRDAAIRAFKPEPFYSAELKFRDFQAGGERMKEKAEAEKLVAECCQAGSAIITKVEQKEKSEKPPALFDLTSLQREANRQLGFTAQQTLDYTQALYEKKLVTYPRTDSRYLTDDMAPLVPELVSVIQQSFQIQPDAPAPVNAAQVINSKKVTDHHAIIPTKTAAGYDISSLPSGEQAVLTMLAVRLICAVGTPCRYAETIVEAECAGQKFRTKGKTVTDMGWRRYAGKAVEDAEKNAEAGDLPELSEGMTLELAGVDLKEGKTSPPKRFTEDLLLSAMESASSDEFPAGVERKGIGTPATRAAIIEKLVQKGFIERRGDKKMKYLCSTDKGNALVTVVPEQIQSPSMTADWEEKLLKIEHGEYDSDAFMGEISSMVSGLVKTYEAVKGADVLMQPERKVIGSCPACGNDVCETAKGWFCRDKGCKFALWKENRFFQTLGKQMTEELASQLVNQGKARLTHCYSKKSGRYYDTTVHVETGEDGAAAFKLEFGGKK
;
A
#
# COMPACT_ATOMS: atom_id res chain seq x y z
N MET A 1 43.44 -1.12 6.72
CA MET A 1 42.36 -1.11 5.70
C MET A 1 41.11 -0.48 6.30
N LYS A 2 40.23 0.14 5.45
CA LYS A 2 38.87 0.59 5.89
C LYS A 2 37.81 -0.36 5.37
N LEU A 3 36.85 -0.72 6.24
CA LEU A 3 35.70 -1.55 5.88
C LEU A 3 34.50 -0.65 5.58
N VAL A 4 34.05 -0.63 4.33
CA VAL A 4 32.84 0.06 3.88
C VAL A 4 31.66 -0.91 3.97
N LEU A 5 30.59 -0.51 4.66
CA LEU A 5 29.38 -1.29 4.80
C LEU A 5 28.21 -0.59 4.12
N ALA A 6 27.79 -1.10 2.97
CA ALA A 6 26.61 -0.63 2.25
C ALA A 6 25.33 -1.33 2.72
N GLU A 7 24.17 -0.77 2.41
CA GLU A 7 22.88 -1.37 2.75
C GLU A 7 22.54 -2.58 1.87
N LYS A 8 22.98 -2.53 0.58
CA LYS A 8 22.63 -3.53 -0.44
C LYS A 8 23.82 -3.91 -1.30
N PRO A 9 23.81 -5.15 -1.87
CA PRO A 9 24.88 -5.59 -2.77
C PRO A 9 25.10 -4.65 -3.95
N SER A 10 24.05 -4.13 -4.57
CA SER A 10 24.14 -3.23 -5.74
C SER A 10 24.88 -1.92 -5.41
N VAL A 11 24.58 -1.34 -4.25
CA VAL A 11 25.26 -0.13 -3.75
C VAL A 11 26.75 -0.43 -3.48
N ALA A 12 27.03 -1.55 -2.79
CA ALA A 12 28.41 -1.97 -2.54
C ALA A 12 29.23 -2.12 -3.82
N MET A 13 28.64 -2.70 -4.87
CA MET A 13 29.29 -2.87 -6.17
C MET A 13 29.57 -1.52 -6.85
N SER A 14 28.66 -0.55 -6.74
CA SER A 14 28.87 0.81 -7.27
C SER A 14 29.99 1.54 -6.52
N LEU A 15 29.97 1.48 -5.18
CA LEU A 15 31.02 2.06 -4.34
C LEU A 15 32.39 1.42 -4.64
N SER A 16 32.46 0.09 -4.65
CA SER A 16 33.74 -0.64 -4.87
C SER A 16 34.38 -0.32 -6.21
N LYS A 17 33.58 -0.18 -7.28
CA LYS A 17 34.05 0.23 -8.59
C LYS A 17 34.75 1.61 -8.55
N VAL A 18 34.12 2.57 -7.89
CA VAL A 18 34.61 3.97 -7.86
C VAL A 18 35.85 4.12 -7.00
N ILE A 19 35.93 3.38 -5.86
CA ILE A 19 37.10 3.45 -4.96
C ILE A 19 38.21 2.45 -5.31
N GLY A 20 38.01 1.63 -6.35
CA GLY A 20 39.03 0.70 -6.83
C GLY A 20 39.17 -0.61 -6.05
N ALA A 21 38.14 -1.01 -5.30
CA ALA A 21 38.07 -2.31 -4.60
C ALA A 21 37.51 -3.38 -5.54
N ASN A 22 38.32 -3.91 -6.45
CA ASN A 22 37.85 -4.71 -7.59
C ASN A 22 38.00 -6.23 -7.41
N GLN A 23 38.70 -6.71 -6.36
CA GLN A 23 38.87 -8.14 -6.10
C GLN A 23 37.69 -8.69 -5.37
N ARG A 24 37.04 -9.73 -5.92
CA ARG A 24 35.84 -10.33 -5.35
C ARG A 24 36.17 -11.40 -4.30
N GLY A 25 35.67 -11.22 -3.09
CA GLY A 25 35.63 -12.21 -2.03
C GLY A 25 34.24 -12.86 -1.86
N ASP A 26 34.09 -13.75 -0.86
CA ASP A 26 32.79 -14.31 -0.48
C ASP A 26 32.02 -13.27 0.36
N GLY A 27 31.08 -12.58 -0.25
CA GLY A 27 30.26 -11.54 0.39
C GLY A 27 30.93 -10.19 0.56
N TYR A 28 32.04 -9.90 -0.13
CA TYR A 28 32.71 -8.59 -0.12
C TYR A 28 33.56 -8.38 -1.37
N MET A 29 33.99 -7.13 -1.57
CA MET A 29 35.02 -6.71 -2.55
C MET A 29 36.23 -6.16 -1.79
N GLU A 30 37.44 -6.36 -2.33
CA GLU A 30 38.69 -5.90 -1.71
C GLU A 30 39.60 -5.19 -2.74
N GLY A 31 40.32 -4.18 -2.33
CA GLY A 31 41.30 -3.48 -3.13
C GLY A 31 41.50 -2.04 -2.69
N ASN A 32 42.59 -1.44 -3.12
CA ASN A 32 42.96 -0.04 -2.87
C ASN A 32 42.81 0.40 -1.39
N GLY A 33 43.16 -0.50 -0.44
CA GLY A 33 43.04 -0.20 0.99
C GLY A 33 41.67 -0.32 1.59
N TYR A 34 40.66 -0.75 0.81
CA TYR A 34 39.28 -0.92 1.21
C TYR A 34 38.79 -2.37 1.15
N LEU A 35 37.90 -2.70 2.07
CA LEU A 35 37.00 -3.82 1.99
C LEU A 35 35.60 -3.24 1.85
N VAL A 36 34.82 -3.67 0.87
CA VAL A 36 33.42 -3.21 0.67
C VAL A 36 32.50 -4.41 0.81
N SER A 37 31.66 -4.39 1.82
CA SER A 37 30.65 -5.42 2.03
C SER A 37 29.28 -4.77 2.17
N TRP A 38 28.24 -5.57 2.42
CA TRP A 38 26.86 -5.10 2.38
C TRP A 38 25.97 -5.82 3.37
N CYS A 39 24.90 -5.15 3.75
CA CYS A 39 23.72 -5.74 4.32
C CYS A 39 22.77 -6.26 3.21
N VAL A 40 21.67 -6.85 3.57
CA VAL A 40 20.57 -7.23 2.67
C VAL A 40 19.25 -6.69 3.26
N GLY A 41 19.27 -5.43 3.65
CA GLY A 41 18.31 -4.82 4.56
C GLY A 41 18.66 -5.13 6.03
N HIS A 42 17.68 -5.23 6.92
CA HIS A 42 17.92 -5.59 8.32
C HIS A 42 18.47 -7.01 8.46
N LEU A 43 19.65 -7.13 9.04
CA LEU A 43 20.25 -8.42 9.43
C LEU A 43 19.98 -8.74 10.91
N VAL A 44 19.76 -7.71 11.69
CA VAL A 44 19.52 -7.75 13.14
C VAL A 44 18.16 -7.12 13.39
N GLU A 45 17.36 -7.73 14.23
CA GLU A 45 15.99 -7.33 14.57
C GLU A 45 15.75 -7.47 16.07
N LEU A 46 14.74 -6.78 16.61
CA LEU A 46 14.30 -6.97 17.98
C LEU A 46 13.82 -8.40 18.20
N SER A 47 14.25 -8.98 19.31
CA SER A 47 13.85 -10.33 19.72
C SER A 47 12.35 -10.40 19.98
N GLN A 48 11.77 -11.59 19.77
CA GLN A 48 10.38 -11.86 20.11
C GLN A 48 10.20 -11.93 21.64
N PRO A 49 8.98 -11.73 22.16
CA PRO A 49 8.71 -11.69 23.61
C PRO A 49 9.24 -12.91 24.39
N GLU A 50 9.19 -14.09 23.80
CA GLU A 50 9.68 -15.33 24.43
C GLU A 50 11.20 -15.36 24.69
N ALA A 51 11.97 -14.50 24.03
CA ALA A 51 13.39 -14.34 24.32
C ALA A 51 13.64 -13.59 25.65
N TYR A 52 12.70 -12.79 26.10
CA TYR A 52 12.77 -12.07 27.36
C TYR A 52 12.31 -12.93 28.56
N ASP A 53 11.24 -13.72 28.35
CA ASP A 53 10.73 -14.66 29.36
C ASP A 53 9.92 -15.75 28.61
N GLU A 54 10.21 -17.03 28.91
CA GLU A 54 9.55 -18.19 28.30
C GLU A 54 8.02 -18.19 28.48
N LYS A 55 7.50 -17.57 29.55
CA LYS A 55 6.06 -17.42 29.79
C LYS A 55 5.36 -16.71 28.61
N TYR A 56 6.05 -15.80 27.91
CA TYR A 56 5.51 -15.05 26.78
C TYR A 56 5.36 -15.87 25.49
N ALA A 57 5.83 -17.12 25.45
CA ALA A 57 5.58 -18.03 24.33
C ALA A 57 4.08 -18.31 24.14
N LYS A 58 3.31 -18.30 25.22
CA LYS A 58 1.84 -18.38 25.20
C LYS A 58 1.25 -17.00 25.42
N TRP A 59 0.26 -16.65 24.60
CA TRP A 59 -0.43 -15.38 24.74
C TRP A 59 -1.46 -15.46 25.86
N ARG A 60 -1.26 -14.68 26.90
CA ARG A 60 -2.17 -14.57 28.06
C ARG A 60 -2.39 -13.11 28.39
N TYR A 61 -3.60 -12.76 28.80
CA TYR A 61 -3.95 -11.41 29.22
C TYR A 61 -3.16 -10.98 30.45
N ASP A 62 -3.01 -11.87 31.42
CA ASP A 62 -2.34 -11.60 32.71
C ASP A 62 -0.84 -11.32 32.57
N ASP A 63 -0.24 -11.64 31.42
CA ASP A 63 1.17 -11.36 31.13
C ASP A 63 1.40 -9.96 30.52
N LEU A 64 0.34 -9.16 30.33
CA LEU A 64 0.43 -7.83 29.74
C LEU A 64 0.45 -6.73 30.83
N PRO A 65 1.11 -5.59 30.58
CA PRO A 65 1.90 -5.29 29.39
C PRO A 65 3.31 -5.89 29.41
N ILE A 66 3.85 -6.21 28.22
CA ILE A 66 5.24 -6.64 28.04
C ILE A 66 6.08 -5.41 27.74
N LEU A 67 6.88 -5.01 28.71
CA LEU A 67 7.73 -3.80 28.67
C LEU A 67 9.16 -4.21 29.06
N PRO A 68 10.06 -4.47 28.08
CA PRO A 68 11.41 -4.88 28.36
C PRO A 68 12.21 -3.77 29.07
N GLU A 69 12.89 -4.07 30.16
CA GLU A 69 13.86 -3.15 30.80
C GLU A 69 15.17 -3.11 30.00
N HIS A 70 15.56 -4.25 29.41
CA HIS A 70 16.73 -4.37 28.55
C HIS A 70 16.36 -4.95 27.20
N TRP A 71 16.70 -4.23 26.15
CA TRP A 71 16.39 -4.63 24.78
C TRP A 71 17.30 -5.75 24.29
N GLN A 72 16.72 -6.79 23.74
CA GLN A 72 17.43 -7.90 23.13
C GLN A 72 17.26 -7.89 21.62
N TYR A 73 18.37 -8.14 20.92
CA TYR A 73 18.42 -8.19 19.48
C TYR A 73 18.89 -9.58 19.03
N GLN A 74 18.37 -10.03 17.90
CA GLN A 74 18.72 -11.31 17.32
C GLN A 74 19.09 -11.14 15.83
N VAL A 75 19.94 -12.05 15.35
CA VAL A 75 20.24 -12.13 13.91
C VAL A 75 19.14 -12.90 13.21
N SER A 76 18.54 -12.30 12.18
CA SER A 76 17.51 -12.95 11.38
C SER A 76 18.02 -14.24 10.75
N ALA A 77 17.23 -15.31 10.82
CA ALA A 77 17.63 -16.63 10.32
C ALA A 77 18.01 -16.63 8.83
N SER A 78 17.31 -15.85 8.02
CA SER A 78 17.53 -15.73 6.57
C SER A 78 18.84 -15.02 6.20
N THR A 79 19.36 -14.15 7.08
CA THR A 79 20.53 -13.31 6.82
C THR A 79 21.78 -13.75 7.57
N LYS A 80 21.71 -14.84 8.34
CA LYS A 80 22.76 -15.34 9.22
C LYS A 80 24.11 -15.55 8.51
N LYS A 81 24.10 -15.98 7.23
CA LYS A 81 25.33 -16.15 6.44
C LYS A 81 26.04 -14.81 6.25
N GLN A 82 25.31 -13.79 5.77
CA GLN A 82 25.88 -12.47 5.51
C GLN A 82 26.34 -11.78 6.80
N PHE A 83 25.55 -11.88 7.87
CA PHE A 83 25.97 -11.41 9.18
C PHE A 83 27.28 -12.05 9.64
N GLY A 84 27.47 -13.37 9.45
CA GLY A 84 28.70 -14.08 9.76
C GLY A 84 29.92 -13.57 8.98
N ILE A 85 29.72 -13.19 7.71
CA ILE A 85 30.76 -12.58 6.87
C ILE A 85 31.15 -11.21 7.45
N LEU A 86 30.16 -10.34 7.70
CA LEU A 86 30.40 -9.01 8.26
C LEU A 86 31.12 -9.06 9.60
N LYS A 87 30.72 -9.98 10.49
CA LYS A 87 31.36 -10.17 11.77
C LYS A 87 32.84 -10.52 11.61
N LYS A 88 33.18 -11.45 10.70
CA LYS A 88 34.57 -11.81 10.41
C LYS A 88 35.35 -10.63 9.85
N LEU A 89 34.78 -9.85 8.92
CA LEU A 89 35.43 -8.68 8.33
C LEU A 89 35.70 -7.59 9.39
N MET A 90 34.72 -7.31 10.25
CA MET A 90 34.86 -6.33 11.33
C MET A 90 35.94 -6.74 12.37
N GLN A 91 36.17 -8.03 12.55
CA GLN A 91 37.15 -8.58 13.49
C GLN A 91 38.56 -8.73 12.89
N ARG A 92 38.76 -8.50 11.57
CA ARG A 92 40.09 -8.55 10.93
C ARG A 92 41.03 -7.55 11.60
N LYS A 93 42.26 -7.96 11.86
CA LYS A 93 43.26 -7.12 12.54
C LYS A 93 43.77 -5.97 11.66
N ASP A 94 43.76 -6.16 10.35
CA ASP A 94 44.18 -5.16 9.35
C ASP A 94 43.06 -4.13 9.02
N VAL A 95 41.82 -4.30 9.51
CA VAL A 95 40.76 -3.30 9.45
C VAL A 95 40.90 -2.34 10.62
N GLU A 96 41.16 -1.08 10.33
CA GLU A 96 41.42 -0.01 11.32
C GLU A 96 40.16 0.77 11.66
N SER A 97 39.30 1.03 10.67
CA SER A 97 38.04 1.78 10.80
C SER A 97 36.96 1.25 9.88
N LEU A 98 35.72 1.63 10.17
CA LEU A 98 34.56 1.31 9.36
C LEU A 98 34.01 2.58 8.72
N ILE A 99 33.45 2.44 7.51
CA ILE A 99 32.68 3.49 6.85
C ILE A 99 31.24 3.00 6.72
N CYS A 100 30.33 3.67 7.44
CA CYS A 100 28.91 3.48 7.29
C CYS A 100 28.46 4.10 5.96
N ALA A 101 28.11 3.27 5.00
CA ALA A 101 27.67 3.63 3.65
C ALA A 101 26.29 3.05 3.33
N THR A 102 25.46 2.86 4.36
CA THR A 102 24.02 2.58 4.23
C THR A 102 23.28 3.84 3.80
N ASP A 103 22.03 3.69 3.39
CA ASP A 103 21.22 4.80 2.89
C ASP A 103 21.26 5.99 3.86
N ALA A 104 21.21 7.21 3.33
CA ALA A 104 21.36 8.46 4.10
C ALA A 104 20.02 8.79 4.80
N GLY A 105 19.78 8.22 5.97
CA GLY A 105 18.57 8.40 6.74
C GLY A 105 18.56 7.58 8.03
N ARG A 106 17.51 7.75 8.85
CA ARG A 106 17.31 7.05 10.13
C ARG A 106 17.41 5.54 9.99
N GLU A 107 16.78 4.97 8.94
CA GLU A 107 16.73 3.53 8.72
C GLU A 107 18.10 2.95 8.38
N GLY A 108 18.85 3.62 7.48
CA GLY A 108 20.19 3.20 7.12
C GLY A 108 21.15 3.25 8.31
N GLU A 109 21.07 4.30 9.14
CA GLU A 109 21.86 4.39 10.36
C GLU A 109 21.53 3.26 11.34
N LEU A 110 20.24 2.94 11.53
CA LEU A 110 19.79 1.85 12.37
C LEU A 110 20.34 0.49 11.89
N ILE A 111 20.20 0.19 10.59
CA ILE A 111 20.72 -1.06 9.99
C ILE A 111 22.22 -1.23 10.28
N PHE A 112 23.02 -0.18 10.04
CA PHE A 112 24.46 -0.23 10.28
C PHE A 112 24.78 -0.43 11.75
N ARG A 113 24.20 0.39 12.66
CA ARG A 113 24.52 0.38 14.09
C ARG A 113 24.10 -0.92 14.76
N LEU A 114 22.96 -1.49 14.42
CA LEU A 114 22.53 -2.79 14.95
C LEU A 114 23.53 -3.90 14.59
N VAL A 115 24.01 -3.93 13.35
CA VAL A 115 25.05 -4.91 12.93
C VAL A 115 26.37 -4.65 13.66
N TYR A 116 26.81 -3.40 13.75
CA TYR A 116 28.03 -2.99 14.42
C TYR A 116 28.03 -3.43 15.89
N HIS A 117 26.96 -3.14 16.63
CA HIS A 117 26.83 -3.52 18.05
C HIS A 117 26.70 -5.03 18.21
N GLN A 118 25.90 -5.71 17.37
CA GLN A 118 25.70 -7.16 17.45
C GLN A 118 26.99 -7.95 17.10
N CYS A 119 27.89 -7.37 16.29
CA CYS A 119 29.22 -7.93 16.04
C CYS A 119 30.20 -7.70 17.20
N GLY A 120 29.87 -6.85 18.19
CA GLY A 120 30.76 -6.43 19.26
C GLY A 120 31.94 -5.59 18.77
N CYS A 121 31.77 -4.89 17.64
CA CYS A 121 32.81 -4.05 17.06
C CYS A 121 33.02 -2.78 17.89
N LYS A 122 34.29 -2.34 18.06
CA LYS A 122 34.65 -1.11 18.79
C LYS A 122 35.55 -0.19 17.97
N LYS A 123 35.71 -0.48 16.69
CA LYS A 123 36.58 0.31 15.79
C LYS A 123 35.91 1.65 15.47
N PRO A 124 36.70 2.69 15.18
CA PRO A 124 36.16 3.99 14.77
C PRO A 124 35.26 3.88 13.55
N VAL A 125 34.20 4.70 13.52
CA VAL A 125 33.23 4.75 12.42
C VAL A 125 33.24 6.13 11.80
N GLU A 126 33.31 6.18 10.48
CA GLU A 126 33.07 7.35 9.64
C GLU A 126 31.76 7.15 8.86
N ARG A 127 31.06 8.22 8.53
CA ARG A 127 29.79 8.19 7.78
C ARG A 127 29.97 8.74 6.37
N LEU A 128 29.62 7.95 5.36
CA LEU A 128 29.42 8.39 4.01
C LEU A 128 27.96 8.83 3.85
N TRP A 129 27.72 10.11 3.60
CA TRP A 129 26.39 10.69 3.41
C TRP A 129 26.26 11.20 1.98
N ILE A 130 25.58 10.42 1.14
CA ILE A 130 25.35 10.73 -0.28
C ILE A 130 23.92 10.39 -0.67
N SER A 131 23.30 11.23 -1.50
CA SER A 131 21.93 11.05 -2.03
C SER A 131 21.92 10.62 -3.51
N SER A 132 23.08 10.53 -4.16
CA SER A 132 23.24 10.10 -5.55
C SER A 132 24.29 9.00 -5.65
N MET A 133 24.06 8.02 -6.55
CA MET A 133 25.01 6.93 -6.85
C MET A 133 25.83 7.18 -8.11
N GLU A 134 25.85 8.42 -8.60
CA GLU A 134 26.76 8.82 -9.68
C GLU A 134 28.23 8.78 -9.22
N ASP A 135 29.12 8.38 -10.12
CA ASP A 135 30.55 8.20 -9.80
C ASP A 135 31.21 9.47 -9.20
N SER A 136 30.74 10.66 -9.62
CA SER A 136 31.18 11.96 -9.10
C SER A 136 30.74 12.18 -7.65
N ALA A 137 29.48 11.93 -7.34
CA ALA A 137 28.92 12.07 -6.00
C ALA A 137 29.56 11.10 -5.00
N ILE A 138 29.83 9.86 -5.44
CA ILE A 138 30.54 8.87 -4.63
C ILE A 138 31.97 9.36 -4.32
N ARG A 139 32.73 9.82 -5.32
CA ARG A 139 34.11 10.32 -5.09
C ARG A 139 34.14 11.50 -4.13
N GLU A 140 33.23 12.46 -4.31
CA GLU A 140 33.14 13.61 -3.44
C GLU A 140 32.73 13.20 -2.00
N GLY A 141 31.79 12.26 -1.86
CA GLY A 141 31.36 11.73 -0.56
C GLY A 141 32.52 11.08 0.21
N PHE A 142 33.35 10.28 -0.45
CA PHE A 142 34.53 9.68 0.19
C PHE A 142 35.62 10.71 0.59
N GLN A 143 35.62 11.90 -0.01
CA GLN A 143 36.47 13.01 0.41
C GLN A 143 35.90 13.79 1.60
N LYS A 144 34.61 13.68 1.87
CA LYS A 144 33.85 14.42 2.88
C LYS A 144 33.26 13.52 3.98
N LEU A 145 33.93 12.41 4.30
CA LEU A 145 33.52 11.54 5.39
C LEU A 145 33.42 12.30 6.71
N ARG A 146 32.41 12.01 7.49
CA ARG A 146 32.17 12.62 8.80
C ARG A 146 32.33 11.60 9.92
N PRO A 147 32.68 12.02 11.16
CA PRO A 147 32.67 11.13 12.30
C PRO A 147 31.28 10.50 12.50
N GLY A 148 31.24 9.17 12.76
CA GLY A 148 29.98 8.48 13.02
C GLY A 148 29.21 9.02 14.21
N THR A 149 29.91 9.62 15.18
CA THR A 149 29.31 10.21 16.40
C THR A 149 28.39 11.41 16.10
N GLU A 150 28.55 12.09 14.97
CA GLU A 150 27.63 13.15 14.55
C GLU A 150 26.20 12.65 14.27
N TYR A 151 26.04 11.33 14.11
CA TYR A 151 24.78 10.67 13.79
C TYR A 151 24.18 9.88 14.96
N ASP A 152 24.70 10.07 16.18
CA ASP A 152 24.20 9.33 17.36
C ASP A 152 22.76 9.71 17.69
N ALA A 153 22.38 10.97 17.60
CA ALA A 153 20.98 11.40 17.82
C ALA A 153 20.01 10.86 16.74
N LEU A 154 20.47 10.75 15.49
CA LEU A 154 19.72 10.12 14.40
C LEU A 154 19.47 8.62 14.71
N TYR A 155 20.50 7.92 15.19
CA TYR A 155 20.39 6.53 15.61
C TYR A 155 19.43 6.36 16.80
N GLU A 156 19.51 7.23 17.81
CA GLU A 156 18.59 7.21 18.97
C GLU A 156 17.13 7.40 18.55
N ALA A 157 16.86 8.33 17.64
CA ALA A 157 15.51 8.53 17.10
C ALA A 157 15.00 7.28 16.37
N ALA A 158 15.87 6.60 15.60
CA ALA A 158 15.55 5.35 14.91
C ALA A 158 15.26 4.20 15.88
N LEU A 159 16.07 4.06 16.93
CA LEU A 159 15.84 3.07 18.01
C LEU A 159 14.52 3.30 18.74
N CYS A 160 14.24 4.55 19.11
CA CYS A 160 12.98 4.91 19.76
C CYS A 160 11.79 4.50 18.92
N ARG A 161 11.82 4.78 17.62
CA ARG A 161 10.77 4.38 16.70
C ARG A 161 10.59 2.86 16.63
N GLU A 162 11.67 2.10 16.44
CA GLU A 162 11.64 0.63 16.36
C GLU A 162 11.06 0.01 17.64
N ARG A 163 11.54 0.46 18.80
CA ARG A 163 11.13 -0.01 20.13
C ARG A 163 9.66 0.34 20.43
N ALA A 164 9.24 1.57 20.12
CA ALA A 164 7.86 2.02 20.29
C ALA A 164 6.88 1.22 19.42
N ASP A 165 7.22 1.01 18.14
CA ASP A 165 6.42 0.16 17.23
C ASP A 165 6.33 -1.29 17.74
N TRP A 166 7.42 -1.83 18.33
CA TRP A 166 7.42 -3.16 18.93
C TRP A 166 6.51 -3.21 20.19
N ILE A 167 6.64 -2.25 21.12
CA ILE A 167 5.81 -2.21 22.35
C ILE A 167 4.33 -2.14 22.00
N VAL A 168 3.94 -1.20 21.12
CA VAL A 168 2.52 -1.04 20.73
C VAL A 168 2.04 -2.25 19.96
N GLY A 169 2.82 -2.72 18.98
CA GLY A 169 2.45 -3.85 18.13
C GLY A 169 2.23 -5.15 18.91
N ILE A 170 3.15 -5.50 19.81
CA ILE A 170 3.08 -6.73 20.61
C ILE A 170 1.93 -6.66 21.62
N ASN A 171 1.89 -5.60 22.41
CA ASN A 171 0.91 -5.50 23.50
C ASN A 171 -0.53 -5.36 22.98
N ALA A 172 -0.78 -4.46 22.03
CA ALA A 172 -2.11 -4.28 21.48
C ALA A 172 -2.58 -5.53 20.70
N THR A 173 -1.69 -6.16 19.91
CA THR A 173 -2.03 -7.42 19.21
C THR A 173 -2.43 -8.50 20.19
N ARG A 174 -1.64 -8.71 21.26
CA ARG A 174 -1.93 -9.75 22.27
C ARG A 174 -3.17 -9.42 23.09
N LEU A 175 -3.34 -8.16 23.52
CA LEU A 175 -4.50 -7.70 24.28
C LEU A 175 -5.80 -8.05 23.55
N PHE A 176 -5.97 -7.54 22.31
CA PHE A 176 -7.20 -7.78 21.56
C PHE A 176 -7.34 -9.25 21.16
N SER A 177 -6.25 -9.94 20.84
CA SER A 177 -6.33 -11.36 20.48
C SER A 177 -6.74 -12.24 21.66
N CYS A 178 -6.27 -11.95 22.86
CA CYS A 178 -6.66 -12.68 24.06
C CYS A 178 -8.14 -12.43 24.44
N LEU A 179 -8.57 -11.17 24.37
CA LEU A 179 -9.93 -10.78 24.73
C LEU A 179 -10.99 -11.35 23.78
N TYR A 180 -10.67 -11.44 22.49
CA TYR A 180 -11.65 -11.82 21.45
C TYR A 180 -11.40 -13.21 20.83
N GLY A 181 -10.42 -13.97 21.31
CA GLY A 181 -10.19 -15.36 20.95
C GLY A 181 -9.76 -15.62 19.50
N GLN A 182 -9.28 -14.61 18.79
CA GLN A 182 -8.72 -14.74 17.44
C GLN A 182 -7.52 -13.80 17.25
N THR A 183 -6.63 -14.10 16.28
CA THR A 183 -5.47 -13.25 16.01
C THR A 183 -5.89 -11.92 15.39
N LEU A 184 -5.75 -10.84 16.14
CA LEU A 184 -6.05 -9.46 15.77
C LEU A 184 -4.76 -8.64 15.75
N ASN A 185 -4.13 -8.56 14.58
CA ASN A 185 -2.90 -7.80 14.42
C ASN A 185 -3.19 -6.29 14.49
N VAL A 186 -2.52 -5.61 15.39
CA VAL A 186 -2.59 -4.16 15.57
C VAL A 186 -1.23 -3.55 15.31
N GLY A 187 -1.21 -2.35 14.73
CA GLY A 187 0.03 -1.61 14.48
C GLY A 187 -0.27 -0.17 14.10
N ARG A 188 0.67 0.72 14.48
CA ARG A 188 0.55 2.18 14.35
C ARG A 188 0.17 2.69 12.96
N VAL A 189 0.61 2.03 11.90
CA VAL A 189 0.27 2.40 10.52
C VAL A 189 -0.83 1.50 9.95
N MET A 190 -0.77 0.19 10.24
CA MET A 190 -1.71 -0.79 9.71
C MET A 190 -3.14 -0.56 10.18
N THR A 191 -3.33 -0.23 11.46
CA THR A 191 -4.67 -0.03 12.04
C THR A 191 -5.36 1.23 11.52
N PRO A 192 -4.73 2.42 11.45
CA PRO A 192 -5.33 3.57 10.81
C PRO A 192 -5.65 3.35 9.32
N THR A 193 -4.78 2.65 8.60
CA THR A 193 -5.04 2.31 7.19
C THR A 193 -6.29 1.42 7.04
N LEU A 194 -6.46 0.42 7.92
CA LEU A 194 -7.67 -0.39 7.97
C LEU A 194 -8.91 0.45 8.31
N ALA A 195 -8.79 1.34 9.31
CA ALA A 195 -9.89 2.23 9.73
C ALA A 195 -10.38 3.10 8.57
N MET A 196 -9.48 3.64 7.73
CA MET A 196 -9.87 4.39 6.53
C MET A 196 -10.77 3.57 5.61
N VAL A 197 -10.42 2.31 5.34
CA VAL A 197 -11.21 1.43 4.46
C VAL A 197 -12.56 1.10 5.09
N VAL A 198 -12.58 0.75 6.36
CA VAL A 198 -13.82 0.42 7.11
C VAL A 198 -14.77 1.62 7.17
N MET A 199 -14.27 2.81 7.49
CA MET A 199 -15.08 4.04 7.55
C MET A 199 -15.61 4.42 6.15
N ARG A 200 -14.83 4.24 5.09
CA ARG A 200 -15.26 4.48 3.71
C ARG A 200 -16.41 3.54 3.32
N ASP A 201 -16.26 2.25 3.61
CA ASP A 201 -17.32 1.26 3.32
C ASP A 201 -18.56 1.49 4.17
N ALA A 202 -18.42 1.92 5.44
CA ALA A 202 -19.54 2.31 6.28
C ALA A 202 -20.27 3.53 5.71
N ALA A 203 -19.55 4.57 5.28
CA ALA A 203 -20.14 5.74 4.64
C ALA A 203 -20.89 5.40 3.35
N ILE A 204 -20.36 4.47 2.54
CA ILE A 204 -21.04 3.99 1.32
C ILE A 204 -22.31 3.23 1.67
N ARG A 205 -22.29 2.36 2.70
CA ARG A 205 -23.49 1.61 3.14
C ARG A 205 -24.57 2.51 3.75
N ALA A 206 -24.17 3.54 4.48
CA ALA A 206 -25.09 4.48 5.10
C ALA A 206 -25.63 5.53 4.12
N PHE A 207 -25.04 5.67 2.94
CA PHE A 207 -25.40 6.68 1.98
C PHE A 207 -26.82 6.45 1.42
N LYS A 208 -27.61 7.49 1.45
CA LYS A 208 -28.96 7.51 0.84
C LYS A 208 -28.93 8.43 -0.38
N PRO A 209 -29.11 7.89 -1.59
CA PRO A 209 -29.15 8.72 -2.80
C PRO A 209 -30.33 9.69 -2.76
N GLU A 210 -30.04 10.98 -2.92
CA GLU A 210 -31.05 12.03 -3.06
C GLU A 210 -31.22 12.35 -4.55
N PRO A 211 -32.45 12.40 -5.07
CA PRO A 211 -32.69 12.82 -6.44
C PRO A 211 -32.45 14.33 -6.59
N PHE A 212 -32.00 14.73 -7.75
CA PHE A 212 -31.95 16.13 -8.17
C PHE A 212 -32.37 16.24 -9.63
N TYR A 213 -32.86 17.40 -10.00
CA TYR A 213 -33.38 17.70 -11.32
C TYR A 213 -32.76 18.97 -11.83
N SER A 214 -32.56 19.09 -13.15
CA SER A 214 -32.15 20.34 -13.78
C SER A 214 -32.68 20.42 -15.21
N ALA A 215 -32.93 21.61 -15.69
CA ALA A 215 -33.19 21.84 -17.08
C ALA A 215 -31.87 21.94 -17.85
N GLU A 216 -31.81 21.41 -19.08
CA GLU A 216 -30.68 21.52 -19.99
C GLU A 216 -31.16 22.07 -21.31
N LEU A 217 -30.64 23.25 -21.69
CA LEU A 217 -30.91 23.84 -22.99
C LEU A 217 -30.05 23.13 -24.03
N LYS A 218 -30.66 22.73 -25.15
CA LYS A 218 -29.97 22.20 -26.32
C LYS A 218 -29.94 23.25 -27.42
N PHE A 219 -28.76 23.62 -27.82
CA PHE A 219 -28.52 24.39 -29.00
C PHE A 219 -28.08 23.47 -30.14
N ARG A 220 -27.89 23.99 -31.32
CA ARG A 220 -27.48 23.20 -32.50
C ARG A 220 -26.14 22.48 -32.25
N ASP A 221 -25.15 23.17 -31.65
CA ASP A 221 -23.78 22.70 -31.58
C ASP A 221 -23.27 22.52 -30.15
N PHE A 222 -24.07 22.88 -29.13
CA PHE A 222 -23.69 22.72 -27.71
C PHE A 222 -24.91 22.61 -26.80
N GLN A 223 -24.67 22.36 -25.52
CA GLN A 223 -25.69 22.29 -24.48
C GLN A 223 -25.30 23.18 -23.29
N ALA A 224 -26.30 23.71 -22.57
CA ALA A 224 -26.07 24.50 -21.35
C ALA A 224 -26.99 24.01 -20.24
N GLY A 225 -26.37 23.68 -19.07
CA GLY A 225 -27.08 23.19 -17.89
C GLY A 225 -27.55 24.30 -16.98
N GLY A 226 -28.75 24.15 -16.45
CA GLY A 226 -29.31 24.99 -15.37
C GLY A 226 -28.90 24.54 -14.00
N GLU A 227 -29.31 25.27 -12.99
CA GLU A 227 -29.09 24.90 -11.57
C GLU A 227 -29.83 23.62 -11.18
N ARG A 228 -29.27 22.92 -10.18
CA ARG A 228 -29.92 21.70 -9.63
C ARG A 228 -31.07 22.07 -8.70
N MET A 229 -32.20 21.46 -8.90
CA MET A 229 -33.43 21.58 -8.12
C MET A 229 -33.74 20.29 -7.37
N LYS A 230 -34.35 20.40 -6.22
CA LYS A 230 -34.77 19.22 -5.41
C LYS A 230 -36.12 18.67 -5.89
N GLU A 231 -36.99 19.57 -6.30
CA GLU A 231 -38.38 19.20 -6.68
C GLU A 231 -38.51 19.03 -8.20
N LYS A 232 -39.03 17.87 -8.62
CA LYS A 232 -39.20 17.57 -10.05
C LYS A 232 -40.16 18.53 -10.74
N ALA A 233 -41.23 18.89 -10.06
CA ALA A 233 -42.27 19.79 -10.61
C ALA A 233 -41.73 21.19 -10.91
N GLU A 234 -40.79 21.71 -10.12
CA GLU A 234 -40.12 22.99 -10.42
C GLU A 234 -39.28 22.91 -11.67
N ALA A 235 -38.52 21.82 -11.83
CA ALA A 235 -37.71 21.60 -13.02
C ALA A 235 -38.55 21.37 -14.29
N GLU A 236 -39.63 20.62 -14.18
CA GLU A 236 -40.59 20.40 -15.28
C GLU A 236 -41.27 21.72 -15.72
N LYS A 237 -41.63 22.57 -14.76
CA LYS A 237 -42.16 23.90 -15.02
C LYS A 237 -41.15 24.78 -15.80
N LEU A 238 -39.89 24.81 -15.33
CA LEU A 238 -38.80 25.54 -15.99
C LEU A 238 -38.56 25.03 -17.43
N VAL A 239 -38.57 23.71 -17.63
CA VAL A 239 -38.44 23.11 -18.96
C VAL A 239 -39.59 23.62 -19.90
N ALA A 240 -40.83 23.62 -19.41
CA ALA A 240 -41.98 24.09 -20.17
C ALA A 240 -41.87 25.60 -20.51
N GLU A 241 -41.46 26.42 -19.55
CA GLU A 241 -41.22 27.86 -19.76
C GLU A 241 -40.11 28.13 -20.76
N CYS A 242 -39.01 27.39 -20.70
CA CYS A 242 -37.92 27.49 -21.68
C CYS A 242 -38.34 27.00 -23.07
N CYS A 243 -39.12 25.93 -23.17
CA CYS A 243 -39.69 25.47 -24.42
C CYS A 243 -40.62 26.53 -25.06
N GLN A 244 -41.43 27.21 -24.23
CA GLN A 244 -42.32 28.26 -24.70
C GLN A 244 -41.55 29.50 -25.18
N ALA A 245 -40.43 29.84 -24.53
CA ALA A 245 -39.54 30.94 -24.90
C ALA A 245 -38.85 30.66 -26.24
N GLY A 246 -38.53 29.41 -26.57
CA GLY A 246 -37.94 28.94 -27.82
C GLY A 246 -36.56 29.49 -28.17
N SER A 247 -36.04 30.39 -27.34
CA SER A 247 -34.73 31.01 -27.55
C SER A 247 -34.09 31.38 -26.20
N ALA A 248 -32.76 31.52 -26.18
CA ALA A 248 -32.00 32.01 -25.04
C ALA A 248 -31.05 33.13 -25.47
N ILE A 249 -30.79 34.06 -24.56
CA ILE A 249 -29.88 35.19 -24.78
C ILE A 249 -28.56 34.88 -24.07
N ILE A 250 -27.44 34.99 -24.78
CA ILE A 250 -26.12 34.91 -24.22
C ILE A 250 -25.85 36.15 -23.37
N THR A 251 -25.78 35.98 -22.05
CA THR A 251 -25.59 37.10 -21.12
C THR A 251 -24.14 37.35 -20.75
N LYS A 252 -23.29 36.31 -20.88
CA LYS A 252 -21.87 36.40 -20.59
C LYS A 252 -21.06 35.42 -21.42
N VAL A 253 -19.95 35.89 -21.97
CA VAL A 253 -18.91 35.06 -22.58
C VAL A 253 -17.57 35.46 -21.93
N GLU A 254 -17.02 34.56 -21.14
CA GLU A 254 -15.74 34.80 -20.49
C GLU A 254 -14.73 33.78 -21.00
N GLN A 255 -13.69 34.25 -21.68
CA GLN A 255 -12.59 33.42 -22.15
C GLN A 255 -11.34 33.70 -21.32
N LYS A 256 -10.74 32.65 -20.77
CA LYS A 256 -9.52 32.70 -19.98
C LYS A 256 -8.47 31.78 -20.53
N GLU A 257 -7.30 32.32 -20.83
CA GLU A 257 -6.14 31.50 -21.11
C GLU A 257 -5.66 30.83 -19.82
N LYS A 258 -5.52 29.53 -19.89
CA LYS A 258 -4.99 28.69 -18.79
C LYS A 258 -3.81 27.88 -19.26
N SER A 259 -2.92 27.57 -18.34
CA SER A 259 -1.81 26.67 -18.58
C SER A 259 -1.78 25.54 -17.56
N GLU A 260 -1.56 24.33 -18.04
CA GLU A 260 -1.35 23.15 -17.22
C GLU A 260 0.14 22.82 -17.21
N LYS A 261 0.74 22.88 -16.03
CA LYS A 261 2.16 22.59 -15.83
C LYS A 261 2.50 21.13 -16.18
N PRO A 262 3.71 20.86 -16.66
CA PRO A 262 4.22 19.50 -16.75
C PRO A 262 4.07 18.72 -15.44
N PRO A 263 3.80 17.41 -15.49
CA PRO A 263 3.75 16.59 -14.29
C PRO A 263 5.14 16.48 -13.68
N ALA A 264 5.21 16.42 -12.35
CA ALA A 264 6.48 16.12 -11.67
C ALA A 264 6.98 14.71 -12.02
N LEU A 265 8.26 14.45 -11.82
CA LEU A 265 8.83 13.09 -11.87
C LEU A 265 8.16 12.19 -10.83
N PHE A 266 8.37 10.90 -10.94
CA PHE A 266 7.82 9.94 -10.00
C PHE A 266 8.68 9.77 -8.75
N ASP A 267 8.05 9.86 -7.58
CA ASP A 267 8.41 9.10 -6.40
C ASP A 267 7.72 7.71 -6.45
N LEU A 268 8.01 6.86 -5.49
CA LEU A 268 7.41 5.52 -5.47
C LEU A 268 5.88 5.56 -5.33
N THR A 269 5.35 6.42 -4.46
CA THR A 269 3.89 6.50 -4.21
C THR A 269 3.15 6.95 -5.46
N SER A 270 3.62 8.00 -6.13
CA SER A 270 2.98 8.50 -7.35
C SER A 270 3.11 7.52 -8.52
N LEU A 271 4.20 6.78 -8.61
CA LEU A 271 4.36 5.69 -9.58
C LEU A 271 3.36 4.56 -9.33
N GLN A 272 3.22 4.12 -8.08
CA GLN A 272 2.26 3.07 -7.69
C GLN A 272 0.81 3.50 -7.97
N ARG A 273 0.47 4.76 -7.67
CA ARG A 273 -0.85 5.34 -7.94
C ARG A 273 -1.16 5.38 -9.43
N GLU A 274 -0.21 5.84 -10.22
CA GLU A 274 -0.38 5.93 -11.68
C GLU A 274 -0.46 4.54 -12.32
N ALA A 275 0.39 3.59 -11.92
CA ALA A 275 0.37 2.21 -12.39
C ALA A 275 -0.94 1.49 -12.00
N ASN A 276 -1.50 1.77 -10.83
CA ASN A 276 -2.80 1.24 -10.44
C ASN A 276 -3.93 1.77 -11.33
N ARG A 277 -3.93 3.09 -11.63
CA ARG A 277 -4.95 3.71 -12.51
C ARG A 277 -4.88 3.23 -13.95
N GLN A 278 -3.68 3.18 -14.53
CA GLN A 278 -3.50 2.90 -15.95
C GLN A 278 -3.41 1.42 -16.27
N LEU A 279 -2.74 0.64 -15.41
CA LEU A 279 -2.36 -0.76 -15.66
C LEU A 279 -3.10 -1.76 -14.75
N GLY A 280 -3.80 -1.28 -13.72
CA GLY A 280 -4.47 -2.13 -12.73
C GLY A 280 -3.48 -2.89 -11.82
N PHE A 281 -2.20 -2.50 -11.78
CA PHE A 281 -1.21 -3.11 -10.90
C PHE A 281 -1.46 -2.77 -9.45
N THR A 282 -1.16 -3.71 -8.55
CA THR A 282 -1.12 -3.40 -7.12
C THR A 282 0.12 -2.57 -6.80
N ALA A 283 0.10 -1.88 -5.66
CA ALA A 283 1.26 -1.13 -5.18
C ALA A 283 2.49 -2.04 -5.00
N GLN A 284 2.28 -3.28 -4.53
CA GLN A 284 3.35 -4.26 -4.37
C GLN A 284 3.91 -4.72 -5.72
N GLN A 285 3.04 -5.04 -6.68
CA GLN A 285 3.50 -5.41 -8.04
C GLN A 285 4.33 -4.30 -8.69
N THR A 286 3.89 -3.04 -8.54
CA THR A 286 4.63 -1.89 -9.07
C THR A 286 6.00 -1.77 -8.42
N LEU A 287 6.09 -1.96 -7.10
CA LEU A 287 7.36 -1.96 -6.38
C LEU A 287 8.27 -3.10 -6.84
N ASP A 288 7.74 -4.31 -6.97
CA ASP A 288 8.49 -5.50 -7.39
C ASP A 288 9.07 -5.32 -8.80
N TYR A 289 8.27 -4.83 -9.75
CA TYR A 289 8.73 -4.54 -11.11
C TYR A 289 9.79 -3.44 -11.13
N THR A 290 9.59 -2.36 -10.39
CA THR A 290 10.56 -1.26 -10.32
C THR A 290 11.86 -1.71 -9.66
N GLN A 291 11.79 -2.56 -8.63
CA GLN A 291 12.95 -3.16 -7.98
C GLN A 291 13.73 -4.06 -8.95
N ALA A 292 13.04 -4.90 -9.73
CA ALA A 292 13.67 -5.75 -10.74
C ALA A 292 14.36 -4.92 -11.83
N LEU A 293 13.75 -3.82 -12.27
CA LEU A 293 14.35 -2.88 -13.22
C LEU A 293 15.60 -2.19 -12.63
N TYR A 294 15.55 -1.81 -11.36
CA TYR A 294 16.69 -1.23 -10.66
C TYR A 294 17.89 -2.21 -10.56
N GLU A 295 17.63 -3.47 -10.24
CA GLU A 295 18.65 -4.51 -10.17
C GLU A 295 19.32 -4.77 -11.54
N LYS A 296 18.56 -4.58 -12.64
CA LYS A 296 19.06 -4.58 -14.01
C LYS A 296 19.75 -3.26 -14.40
N LYS A 297 19.80 -2.27 -13.51
CA LYS A 297 20.37 -0.91 -13.73
C LYS A 297 19.63 -0.11 -14.81
N LEU A 298 18.35 -0.41 -15.04
CA LEU A 298 17.53 0.28 -16.06
C LEU A 298 16.82 1.51 -15.49
N VAL A 299 16.63 1.58 -14.18
CA VAL A 299 16.03 2.73 -13.46
C VAL A 299 16.87 3.10 -12.24
N THR A 300 16.65 4.29 -11.71
CA THR A 300 17.22 4.75 -10.44
C THR A 300 16.53 4.08 -9.25
N TYR A 301 17.01 4.33 -8.03
CA TYR A 301 16.54 3.65 -6.83
C TYR A 301 15.03 3.83 -6.60
N PRO A 302 14.24 2.76 -6.41
CA PRO A 302 12.78 2.84 -6.43
C PRO A 302 12.14 3.37 -5.15
N ARG A 303 12.80 3.24 -3.99
CA ARG A 303 12.20 3.60 -2.70
C ARG A 303 12.54 5.02 -2.31
N THR A 304 12.05 5.96 -3.08
CA THR A 304 12.23 7.41 -2.86
C THR A 304 10.89 8.11 -2.66
N ASP A 305 10.89 9.16 -1.89
CA ASP A 305 9.79 10.12 -1.70
C ASP A 305 10.01 11.42 -2.49
N SER A 306 11.18 11.58 -3.13
CA SER A 306 11.49 12.75 -3.93
C SER A 306 10.95 12.64 -5.35
N ARG A 307 10.44 13.76 -5.86
CA ARG A 307 10.02 13.98 -7.26
C ARG A 307 10.99 14.88 -8.00
N TYR A 308 12.19 15.08 -7.45
CA TYR A 308 13.22 15.98 -7.97
C TYR A 308 14.53 15.23 -8.17
N LEU A 309 15.38 15.77 -9.02
CA LEU A 309 16.75 15.37 -9.23
C LEU A 309 17.69 16.34 -8.51
N THR A 310 18.93 15.92 -8.30
CA THR A 310 20.00 16.72 -7.70
C THR A 310 20.68 17.63 -8.73
N ASP A 311 21.34 18.68 -8.26
CA ASP A 311 21.98 19.71 -9.13
C ASP A 311 23.07 19.12 -10.04
N ASP A 312 23.80 18.11 -9.59
CA ASP A 312 24.81 17.38 -10.35
C ASP A 312 24.25 16.63 -11.57
N MET A 313 22.96 16.29 -11.54
CA MET A 313 22.27 15.64 -12.66
C MET A 313 21.80 16.62 -13.75
N ALA A 314 21.76 17.92 -13.48
CA ALA A 314 21.23 18.90 -14.43
C ALA A 314 21.89 18.85 -15.84
N PRO A 315 23.23 18.70 -15.97
CA PRO A 315 23.87 18.58 -17.28
C PRO A 315 23.52 17.29 -18.04
N LEU A 316 23.11 16.22 -17.31
CA LEU A 316 22.85 14.90 -17.88
C LEU A 316 21.41 14.78 -18.43
N VAL A 317 20.47 15.57 -17.92
CA VAL A 317 19.04 15.48 -18.28
C VAL A 317 18.79 15.65 -19.77
N PRO A 318 19.34 16.64 -20.51
CA PRO A 318 19.05 16.81 -21.92
C PRO A 318 19.46 15.62 -22.78
N GLU A 319 20.65 15.08 -22.54
CA GLU A 319 21.15 13.91 -23.24
C GLU A 319 20.29 12.68 -22.93
N LEU A 320 19.99 12.46 -21.63
CA LEU A 320 19.16 11.34 -21.19
C LEU A 320 17.78 11.37 -21.85
N VAL A 321 17.12 12.54 -21.87
CA VAL A 321 15.81 12.71 -22.51
C VAL A 321 15.86 12.37 -23.99
N SER A 322 16.88 12.90 -24.71
CA SER A 322 17.02 12.62 -26.13
C SER A 322 17.19 11.13 -26.43
N VAL A 323 18.10 10.45 -25.68
CA VAL A 323 18.37 9.03 -25.90
C VAL A 323 17.15 8.16 -25.54
N ILE A 324 16.47 8.45 -24.43
CA ILE A 324 15.24 7.75 -24.00
C ILE A 324 14.11 7.98 -24.99
N GLN A 325 13.91 9.20 -25.46
CA GLN A 325 12.87 9.51 -26.46
C GLN A 325 13.03 8.66 -27.72
N GLN A 326 14.24 8.56 -28.24
CA GLN A 326 14.55 7.78 -29.44
C GLN A 326 14.38 6.28 -29.20
N SER A 327 14.94 5.75 -28.10
CA SER A 327 14.93 4.31 -27.80
C SER A 327 13.53 3.78 -27.53
N PHE A 328 12.67 4.58 -26.90
CA PHE A 328 11.29 4.21 -26.59
C PHE A 328 10.29 4.63 -27.69
N GLN A 329 10.79 5.19 -28.83
CA GLN A 329 9.95 5.65 -29.94
C GLN A 329 8.80 6.59 -29.52
N ILE A 330 9.06 7.49 -28.55
CA ILE A 330 8.07 8.44 -28.04
C ILE A 330 8.15 9.70 -28.90
N GLN A 331 7.25 9.81 -29.88
CA GLN A 331 7.24 10.93 -30.84
C GLN A 331 8.64 11.23 -31.42
N PRO A 332 9.33 10.24 -32.03
CA PRO A 332 10.76 10.35 -32.40
C PRO A 332 11.06 11.48 -33.37
N ASP A 333 10.06 11.87 -34.20
CA ASP A 333 10.18 12.94 -35.20
C ASP A 333 9.94 14.34 -34.63
N ALA A 334 9.55 14.45 -33.37
CA ALA A 334 9.30 15.70 -32.67
C ALA A 334 10.14 15.82 -31.41
N PRO A 335 11.39 16.34 -31.48
CA PRO A 335 12.25 16.46 -30.31
C PRO A 335 11.56 17.20 -29.16
N ALA A 336 11.61 16.62 -27.96
CA ALA A 336 11.02 17.22 -26.79
C ALA A 336 11.80 18.47 -26.36
N PRO A 337 11.14 19.60 -26.11
CA PRO A 337 11.80 20.75 -25.48
C PRO A 337 12.20 20.35 -24.05
N VAL A 338 13.45 20.59 -23.69
CA VAL A 338 13.99 20.19 -22.38
C VAL A 338 14.21 21.39 -21.49
N ASN A 339 13.40 21.53 -20.47
CA ASN A 339 13.61 22.48 -19.37
C ASN A 339 14.02 21.69 -18.10
N ALA A 340 15.31 21.36 -17.98
CA ALA A 340 15.85 20.61 -16.86
C ALA A 340 15.61 21.29 -15.50
N ALA A 341 15.58 22.64 -15.45
CA ALA A 341 15.39 23.38 -14.22
C ALA A 341 14.07 23.05 -13.49
N GLN A 342 13.05 22.57 -14.20
CA GLN A 342 11.75 22.19 -13.60
C GLN A 342 11.84 20.96 -12.67
N VAL A 343 12.78 20.09 -12.95
CA VAL A 343 12.96 18.81 -12.25
C VAL A 343 14.15 18.79 -11.29
N ILE A 344 14.96 19.86 -11.27
CA ILE A 344 16.14 19.97 -10.42
C ILE A 344 15.81 20.74 -9.14
N ASN A 345 16.02 20.11 -7.98
CA ASN A 345 15.94 20.76 -6.68
C ASN A 345 16.58 19.90 -5.59
N SER A 346 17.88 20.03 -5.36
CA SER A 346 18.62 19.25 -4.35
C SER A 346 18.06 19.42 -2.93
N LYS A 347 17.43 20.56 -2.60
CA LYS A 347 16.82 20.79 -1.27
C LYS A 347 15.58 19.94 -1.03
N LYS A 348 14.98 19.39 -2.07
CA LYS A 348 13.81 18.49 -2.02
C LYS A 348 14.17 17.04 -2.29
N VAL A 349 15.45 16.71 -2.31
CA VAL A 349 15.96 15.35 -2.35
C VAL A 349 16.49 15.04 -0.96
N THR A 350 15.88 14.05 -0.31
CA THR A 350 16.27 13.57 1.01
C THR A 350 17.36 12.50 0.87
N ASP A 351 16.96 11.24 0.82
CA ASP A 351 17.85 10.09 0.68
C ASP A 351 18.20 9.79 -0.77
N HIS A 352 17.19 9.82 -1.64
CA HIS A 352 17.31 9.48 -3.06
C HIS A 352 16.48 10.43 -3.93
N HIS A 353 16.99 10.73 -5.12
CA HIS A 353 16.25 11.51 -6.11
C HIS A 353 15.11 10.70 -6.77
N ALA A 354 14.30 11.35 -7.61
CA ALA A 354 13.18 10.76 -8.32
C ALA A 354 13.54 9.50 -9.13
N ILE A 355 12.53 8.66 -9.36
CA ILE A 355 12.68 7.45 -10.18
C ILE A 355 12.65 7.83 -11.66
N ILE A 356 13.75 7.60 -12.35
CA ILE A 356 13.90 7.85 -13.80
C ILE A 356 14.60 6.67 -14.48
N PRO A 357 14.41 6.48 -15.80
CA PRO A 357 15.27 5.57 -16.57
C PRO A 357 16.73 6.02 -16.55
N THR A 358 17.64 5.07 -16.60
CA THR A 358 19.09 5.33 -16.75
C THR A 358 19.50 5.34 -18.24
N LYS A 359 20.71 5.77 -18.54
CA LYS A 359 21.28 5.62 -19.90
C LYS A 359 21.36 4.16 -20.36
N THR A 360 21.52 3.21 -19.43
CA THR A 360 21.52 1.77 -19.73
C THR A 360 20.19 1.31 -20.33
N ALA A 361 19.08 1.90 -19.90
CA ALA A 361 17.76 1.56 -20.44
C ALA A 361 17.62 1.90 -21.93
N ALA A 362 18.30 2.92 -22.41
CA ALA A 362 18.26 3.32 -23.81
C ALA A 362 18.88 2.29 -24.77
N GLY A 363 19.87 1.55 -24.31
CA GLY A 363 20.53 0.49 -25.10
C GLY A 363 20.02 -0.91 -24.81
N TYR A 364 19.00 -1.05 -23.98
CA TYR A 364 18.47 -2.36 -23.56
C TYR A 364 17.35 -2.84 -24.46
N ASP A 365 17.34 -4.15 -24.75
CA ASP A 365 16.22 -4.78 -25.47
C ASP A 365 15.01 -4.90 -24.54
N ILE A 366 14.12 -3.91 -24.60
CA ILE A 366 12.92 -3.81 -23.77
C ILE A 366 11.99 -5.00 -24.01
N SER A 367 11.98 -5.57 -25.22
CA SER A 367 11.12 -6.71 -25.56
C SER A 367 11.50 -7.99 -24.80
N SER A 368 12.72 -8.08 -24.30
CA SER A 368 13.20 -9.19 -23.47
C SER A 368 12.71 -9.16 -22.03
N LEU A 369 12.15 -8.02 -21.56
CA LEU A 369 11.63 -7.88 -20.20
C LEU A 369 10.26 -8.54 -20.05
N PRO A 370 9.89 -9.00 -18.85
CA PRO A 370 8.50 -9.34 -18.52
C PRO A 370 7.55 -8.15 -18.77
N SER A 371 6.33 -8.42 -19.20
CA SER A 371 5.36 -7.39 -19.63
C SER A 371 5.09 -6.33 -18.55
N GLY A 372 5.07 -6.70 -17.26
CA GLY A 372 4.90 -5.76 -16.15
C GLY A 372 6.09 -4.80 -16.02
N GLU A 373 7.30 -5.30 -16.16
CA GLU A 373 8.53 -4.48 -16.14
C GLU A 373 8.59 -3.55 -17.35
N GLN A 374 8.22 -4.05 -18.56
CA GLN A 374 8.11 -3.22 -19.77
C GLN A 374 7.16 -2.04 -19.56
N ALA A 375 5.96 -2.33 -19.03
CA ALA A 375 4.94 -1.31 -18.82
C ALA A 375 5.39 -0.22 -17.83
N VAL A 376 6.02 -0.61 -16.71
CA VAL A 376 6.54 0.33 -15.72
C VAL A 376 7.69 1.16 -16.30
N LEU A 377 8.63 0.54 -17.02
CA LEU A 377 9.75 1.24 -17.63
C LEU A 377 9.28 2.25 -18.69
N THR A 378 8.31 1.88 -19.51
CA THR A 378 7.68 2.78 -20.49
C THR A 378 6.99 3.96 -19.79
N MET A 379 6.27 3.71 -18.71
CA MET A 379 5.63 4.77 -17.90
C MET A 379 6.66 5.76 -17.35
N LEU A 380 7.79 5.28 -16.86
CA LEU A 380 8.90 6.11 -16.38
C LEU A 380 9.55 6.92 -17.51
N ALA A 381 9.73 6.32 -18.69
CA ALA A 381 10.27 6.99 -19.87
C ALA A 381 9.36 8.14 -20.34
N VAL A 382 8.07 7.87 -20.48
CA VAL A 382 7.06 8.88 -20.84
C VAL A 382 7.04 10.02 -19.81
N ARG A 383 7.05 9.68 -18.53
CA ARG A 383 7.02 10.67 -17.45
C ARG A 383 8.26 11.59 -17.46
N LEU A 384 9.45 11.05 -17.70
CA LEU A 384 10.67 11.84 -17.81
C LEU A 384 10.55 12.91 -18.91
N ILE A 385 10.10 12.50 -20.10
CA ILE A 385 9.95 13.42 -21.25
C ILE A 385 8.88 14.47 -20.94
N CYS A 386 7.74 14.08 -20.41
CA CYS A 386 6.67 15.00 -20.03
C CYS A 386 7.12 16.01 -18.99
N ALA A 387 7.85 15.57 -17.95
CA ALA A 387 8.24 16.39 -16.81
C ALA A 387 9.17 17.55 -17.17
N VAL A 388 9.96 17.42 -18.21
CA VAL A 388 10.86 18.48 -18.70
C VAL A 388 10.26 19.31 -19.83
N GLY A 389 9.04 18.98 -20.28
CA GLY A 389 8.36 19.62 -21.40
C GLY A 389 7.83 21.02 -21.08
N THR A 390 7.22 21.65 -22.08
CA THR A 390 6.52 22.93 -21.92
C THR A 390 5.11 22.73 -21.35
N PRO A 391 4.52 23.74 -20.68
CA PRO A 391 3.15 23.67 -20.22
C PRO A 391 2.16 23.48 -21.39
N CYS A 392 1.12 22.70 -21.17
CA CYS A 392 -0.03 22.67 -22.08
C CYS A 392 -0.85 23.95 -21.88
N ARG A 393 -1.16 24.66 -22.97
CA ARG A 393 -1.96 25.87 -22.94
C ARG A 393 -3.33 25.62 -23.57
N TYR A 394 -4.35 26.19 -22.96
CA TYR A 394 -5.73 26.10 -23.48
C TYR A 394 -6.53 27.33 -23.09
N ALA A 395 -7.51 27.63 -23.94
CA ALA A 395 -8.55 28.61 -23.67
C ALA A 395 -9.73 27.90 -22.99
N GLU A 396 -10.12 28.34 -21.80
CA GLU A 396 -11.38 27.93 -21.16
C GLU A 396 -12.42 29.02 -21.43
N THR A 397 -13.49 28.66 -22.15
CA THR A 397 -14.61 29.55 -22.46
C THR A 397 -15.79 29.19 -21.56
N ILE A 398 -16.27 30.12 -20.78
CA ILE A 398 -17.46 29.97 -19.93
C ILE A 398 -18.53 30.82 -20.55
N VAL A 399 -19.66 30.21 -20.87
CA VAL A 399 -20.83 30.89 -21.46
C VAL A 399 -21.98 30.80 -20.49
N GLU A 400 -22.60 31.94 -20.18
CA GLU A 400 -23.88 32.00 -19.49
C GLU A 400 -24.97 32.46 -20.47
N ALA A 401 -26.05 31.71 -20.50
CA ALA A 401 -27.25 32.03 -21.29
C ALA A 401 -28.43 32.24 -20.34
N GLU A 402 -29.33 33.13 -20.70
CA GLU A 402 -30.58 33.34 -19.96
C GLU A 402 -31.75 32.90 -20.82
N CYS A 403 -32.62 32.06 -20.23
CA CYS A 403 -33.87 31.61 -20.81
C CYS A 403 -34.94 31.58 -19.73
N ALA A 404 -36.13 32.12 -20.03
CA ALA A 404 -37.26 32.22 -19.07
C ALA A 404 -36.82 32.82 -17.69
N GLY A 405 -35.92 33.81 -17.69
CA GLY A 405 -35.43 34.47 -16.48
C GLY A 405 -34.48 33.64 -15.63
N GLN A 406 -34.05 32.48 -16.10
CA GLN A 406 -33.11 31.60 -15.41
C GLN A 406 -31.78 31.49 -16.14
N LYS A 407 -30.68 31.30 -15.40
CA LYS A 407 -29.33 31.20 -15.95
C LYS A 407 -28.95 29.74 -16.22
N PHE A 408 -28.35 29.55 -17.40
CA PHE A 408 -27.80 28.30 -17.87
C PHE A 408 -26.32 28.49 -18.18
N ARG A 409 -25.51 27.49 -17.89
CA ARG A 409 -24.06 27.60 -18.02
C ARG A 409 -23.49 26.44 -18.82
N THR A 410 -22.54 26.77 -19.69
CA THR A 410 -21.70 25.76 -20.35
C THR A 410 -20.24 26.16 -20.29
N LYS A 411 -19.35 25.19 -20.50
CA LYS A 411 -17.91 25.39 -20.57
C LYS A 411 -17.34 24.70 -21.78
N GLY A 412 -16.47 25.40 -22.50
CA GLY A 412 -15.64 24.84 -23.55
C GLY A 412 -14.17 24.89 -23.20
N LYS A 413 -13.40 24.00 -23.81
CA LYS A 413 -11.94 23.94 -23.66
C LYS A 413 -11.29 23.71 -24.99
N THR A 414 -10.61 24.72 -25.52
CA THR A 414 -9.85 24.65 -26.77
C THR A 414 -8.36 24.63 -26.46
N VAL A 415 -7.66 23.55 -26.80
CA VAL A 415 -6.23 23.44 -26.60
C VAL A 415 -5.49 24.24 -27.65
N THR A 416 -4.71 25.25 -27.25
CA THR A 416 -3.93 26.12 -28.13
C THR A 416 -2.48 25.63 -28.28
N ASP A 417 -1.92 24.95 -27.30
CA ASP A 417 -0.61 24.30 -27.34
C ASP A 417 -0.62 23.04 -26.49
N MET A 418 -0.41 21.88 -27.11
CA MET A 418 -0.36 20.59 -26.45
C MET A 418 0.77 20.48 -25.40
N GLY A 419 1.87 21.21 -25.60
CA GLY A 419 3.01 21.15 -24.70
C GLY A 419 3.43 19.71 -24.36
N TRP A 420 3.63 19.42 -23.07
CA TRP A 420 4.02 18.09 -22.56
C TRP A 420 3.03 16.98 -22.91
N ARG A 421 1.75 17.29 -23.09
CA ARG A 421 0.71 16.29 -23.37
C ARG A 421 0.92 15.53 -24.67
N ARG A 422 1.63 16.16 -25.64
CA ARG A 422 2.01 15.52 -26.92
C ARG A 422 2.76 14.21 -26.70
N TYR A 423 3.52 14.10 -25.61
CA TYR A 423 4.37 12.94 -25.30
C TYR A 423 3.70 11.94 -24.36
N ALA A 424 2.55 12.27 -23.79
CA ALA A 424 1.88 11.47 -22.74
C ALA A 424 1.12 10.24 -23.26
N GLY A 425 0.91 10.12 -24.59
CA GLY A 425 0.28 8.97 -25.22
C GLY A 425 -1.24 8.86 -24.98
N LYS A 426 -1.80 7.71 -25.33
CA LYS A 426 -3.27 7.44 -25.31
C LYS A 426 -3.97 7.66 -23.98
N ALA A 427 -3.29 7.51 -22.86
CA ALA A 427 -3.90 7.68 -21.54
C ALA A 427 -4.45 9.10 -21.30
N VAL A 428 -3.84 10.11 -21.93
CA VAL A 428 -4.31 11.51 -21.86
C VAL A 428 -5.41 11.75 -22.90
N GLU A 429 -5.30 11.14 -24.09
CA GLU A 429 -6.32 11.23 -25.13
C GLU A 429 -7.66 10.63 -24.68
N ASP A 430 -7.64 9.50 -23.96
CA ASP A 430 -8.86 8.87 -23.43
C ASP A 430 -9.49 9.68 -22.28
N ALA A 431 -8.69 10.37 -21.48
CA ALA A 431 -9.19 11.29 -20.46
C ALA A 431 -9.84 12.53 -21.07
N GLU A 432 -9.35 13.02 -22.20
CA GLU A 432 -9.94 14.16 -22.93
C GLU A 432 -11.24 13.81 -23.66
N LYS A 433 -11.34 12.61 -24.23
CA LYS A 433 -12.57 12.13 -24.85
C LYS A 433 -13.73 11.95 -23.86
N ASN A 434 -13.40 11.73 -22.58
CA ASN A 434 -14.38 11.63 -21.50
C ASN A 434 -14.65 12.96 -20.79
N ALA A 435 -13.98 14.05 -21.18
CA ALA A 435 -14.26 15.39 -20.65
C ALA A 435 -15.47 15.96 -21.41
N GLU A 436 -16.52 16.33 -20.68
CA GLU A 436 -17.79 16.89 -21.22
C GLU A 436 -17.61 18.25 -21.92
N ALA A 437 -16.43 18.86 -21.90
CA ALA A 437 -16.14 20.16 -22.46
C ALA A 437 -15.56 20.02 -23.89
N GLY A 438 -16.43 20.04 -24.91
CA GLY A 438 -16.06 20.17 -26.30
C GLY A 438 -15.69 21.62 -26.70
N ASP A 439 -15.25 21.82 -27.94
CA ASP A 439 -15.09 23.15 -28.50
C ASP A 439 -16.48 23.82 -28.60
N LEU A 440 -16.58 25.06 -28.14
CA LEU A 440 -17.79 25.89 -28.33
C LEU A 440 -17.65 26.69 -29.60
N PRO A 441 -18.78 26.96 -30.34
CA PRO A 441 -18.78 27.86 -31.46
C PRO A 441 -18.44 29.29 -31.02
N GLU A 442 -18.17 30.16 -31.96
CA GLU A 442 -18.01 31.60 -31.68
C GLU A 442 -19.32 32.21 -31.16
N LEU A 443 -19.30 32.63 -29.91
CA LEU A 443 -20.44 33.23 -29.21
C LEU A 443 -20.08 34.62 -28.72
N SER A 444 -21.07 35.52 -28.73
CA SER A 444 -20.93 36.89 -28.26
C SER A 444 -22.05 37.25 -27.28
N GLU A 445 -21.76 38.10 -26.31
CA GLU A 445 -22.77 38.64 -25.41
C GLU A 445 -23.87 39.39 -26.20
N GLY A 446 -25.13 39.21 -25.80
CA GLY A 446 -26.30 39.74 -26.48
C GLY A 446 -26.83 38.90 -27.65
N MET A 447 -26.13 37.84 -28.06
CA MET A 447 -26.63 36.90 -29.07
C MET A 447 -27.88 36.20 -28.56
N THR A 448 -28.92 36.17 -29.42
CA THR A 448 -30.11 35.32 -29.19
C THR A 448 -29.98 34.06 -30.05
N LEU A 449 -30.07 32.92 -29.41
CA LEU A 449 -29.95 31.61 -30.05
C LEU A 449 -31.25 30.85 -29.93
N GLU A 450 -31.73 30.28 -31.04
CA GLU A 450 -32.85 29.37 -31.03
C GLU A 450 -32.49 28.05 -30.31
N LEU A 451 -33.45 27.55 -29.53
CA LEU A 451 -33.31 26.26 -28.83
C LEU A 451 -33.70 25.13 -29.81
N ALA A 452 -32.82 24.17 -29.97
CA ALA A 452 -33.13 22.91 -30.63
C ALA A 452 -34.01 22.00 -29.76
N GLY A 453 -34.03 22.25 -28.44
CA GLY A 453 -34.84 21.56 -27.46
C GLY A 453 -34.46 21.91 -26.04
N VAL A 454 -35.26 21.44 -25.09
CA VAL A 454 -34.96 21.53 -23.63
C VAL A 454 -35.22 20.19 -23.00
N ASP A 455 -34.24 19.65 -22.32
CA ASP A 455 -34.37 18.37 -21.62
C ASP A 455 -34.50 18.56 -20.11
N LEU A 456 -35.31 17.71 -19.50
CA LEU A 456 -35.26 17.48 -18.06
C LEU A 456 -34.17 16.44 -17.75
N LYS A 457 -33.14 16.84 -17.02
CA LYS A 457 -32.10 15.95 -16.53
C LYS A 457 -32.46 15.49 -15.13
N GLU A 458 -32.57 14.20 -14.96
CA GLU A 458 -32.77 13.56 -13.66
C GLU A 458 -31.49 12.89 -13.22
N GLY A 459 -31.03 13.19 -12.03
CA GLY A 459 -29.84 12.61 -11.45
C GLY A 459 -30.07 12.20 -10.00
N LYS A 460 -29.11 11.47 -9.46
CA LYS A 460 -29.06 11.14 -8.02
C LYS A 460 -27.66 11.43 -7.51
N THR A 461 -27.59 11.90 -6.27
CA THR A 461 -26.30 12.02 -5.59
C THR A 461 -25.64 10.65 -5.51
N SER A 462 -24.31 10.61 -5.56
CA SER A 462 -23.52 9.37 -5.54
C SER A 462 -22.77 9.24 -4.22
N PRO A 463 -22.60 8.03 -3.69
CA PRO A 463 -21.78 7.80 -2.50
C PRO A 463 -20.31 8.16 -2.78
N PRO A 464 -19.50 8.36 -1.74
CA PRO A 464 -18.05 8.50 -1.94
C PRO A 464 -17.49 7.28 -2.67
N LYS A 465 -16.52 7.50 -3.56
CA LYS A 465 -15.89 6.42 -4.33
C LYS A 465 -15.20 5.43 -3.37
N ARG A 466 -15.40 4.14 -3.62
CA ARG A 466 -14.71 3.08 -2.89
C ARG A 466 -13.20 3.19 -3.10
N PHE A 467 -12.40 2.82 -2.11
CA PHE A 467 -10.96 2.85 -2.27
C PHE A 467 -10.48 1.86 -3.34
N THR A 468 -9.68 2.35 -4.28
CA THR A 468 -8.69 1.59 -5.04
C THR A 468 -7.35 1.71 -4.32
N GLU A 469 -6.32 1.01 -4.76
CA GLU A 469 -4.98 1.22 -4.17
C GLU A 469 -4.47 2.64 -4.43
N ASP A 470 -4.74 3.25 -5.61
CA ASP A 470 -4.44 4.67 -5.87
C ASP A 470 -5.07 5.59 -4.82
N LEU A 471 -6.37 5.45 -4.59
CA LEU A 471 -7.09 6.31 -3.65
C LEU A 471 -6.65 6.08 -2.18
N LEU A 472 -6.36 4.81 -1.81
CA LEU A 472 -5.89 4.51 -0.46
C LEU A 472 -4.47 5.03 -0.24
N LEU A 473 -3.55 4.84 -1.19
CA LEU A 473 -2.20 5.41 -1.12
C LEU A 473 -2.23 6.93 -1.01
N SER A 474 -3.13 7.59 -1.77
CA SER A 474 -3.34 9.04 -1.66
C SER A 474 -3.84 9.45 -0.28
N ALA A 475 -4.80 8.68 0.28
CA ALA A 475 -5.32 8.94 1.62
C ALA A 475 -4.26 8.73 2.71
N MET A 476 -3.43 7.68 2.58
CA MET A 476 -2.30 7.44 3.49
C MET A 476 -1.26 8.58 3.43
N GLU A 477 -0.97 9.08 2.23
CA GLU A 477 -0.01 10.17 2.01
C GLU A 477 -0.49 11.51 2.59
N SER A 478 -1.80 11.79 2.48
CA SER A 478 -2.41 13.03 2.97
C SER A 478 -3.00 12.93 4.38
N ALA A 479 -2.94 11.75 5.02
CA ALA A 479 -3.50 11.56 6.35
C ALA A 479 -2.84 12.50 7.35
N SER A 480 -3.66 13.30 8.03
CA SER A 480 -3.21 14.31 9.05
C SER A 480 -2.11 15.24 8.55
N SER A 481 -2.07 15.53 7.24
CA SER A 481 -1.01 16.37 6.64
C SER A 481 -0.89 17.76 7.31
N ASP A 482 -1.97 18.27 7.86
CA ASP A 482 -2.03 19.56 8.54
C ASP A 482 -1.58 19.49 10.02
N GLU A 483 -1.47 18.26 10.57
CA GLU A 483 -1.03 18.00 11.95
C GLU A 483 0.49 17.77 12.04
N PHE A 484 1.16 17.47 10.92
CA PHE A 484 2.61 17.29 10.91
C PHE A 484 3.36 18.62 10.97
N PRO A 485 4.39 18.74 11.83
CA PRO A 485 5.19 19.94 11.93
C PRO A 485 5.92 20.30 10.62
N ALA A 486 6.24 21.58 10.47
CA ALA A 486 7.11 22.02 9.38
C ALA A 486 8.51 21.41 9.57
N GLY A 487 9.05 20.75 8.54
CA GLY A 487 10.38 20.10 8.59
C GLY A 487 10.35 18.60 8.85
N VAL A 488 9.20 18.02 9.16
CA VAL A 488 9.09 16.54 9.14
C VAL A 488 9.32 16.04 7.72
N GLU A 489 10.29 15.16 7.59
CA GLU A 489 10.75 14.59 6.33
C GLU A 489 9.62 13.87 5.58
N ARG A 490 8.69 13.27 6.31
CA ARG A 490 7.61 12.43 5.75
C ARG A 490 6.26 12.76 6.37
N LYS A 491 5.33 13.20 5.54
CA LYS A 491 3.94 13.45 5.92
C LYS A 491 3.05 12.25 5.65
N GLY A 492 1.97 12.12 6.44
CA GLY A 492 1.03 11.00 6.32
C GLY A 492 1.46 9.76 7.09
N ILE A 493 0.76 8.64 6.86
CA ILE A 493 1.03 7.37 7.53
C ILE A 493 1.77 6.39 6.62
N GLY A 494 2.80 5.76 7.19
CA GLY A 494 3.70 4.88 6.45
C GLY A 494 4.63 5.64 5.49
N THR A 495 5.74 5.04 5.15
CA THR A 495 6.68 5.57 4.16
C THR A 495 6.34 5.04 2.77
N PRO A 496 6.78 5.66 1.68
CA PRO A 496 6.62 5.11 0.33
C PRO A 496 7.05 3.65 0.23
N ALA A 497 8.16 3.28 0.88
CA ALA A 497 8.68 1.92 0.90
C ALA A 497 7.79 0.92 1.65
N THR A 498 6.99 1.35 2.63
CA THR A 498 6.23 0.45 3.53
C THR A 498 4.74 0.39 3.22
N ARG A 499 4.15 1.42 2.58
CA ARG A 499 2.69 1.48 2.29
C ARG A 499 2.18 0.26 1.54
N ALA A 500 2.88 -0.16 0.48
CA ALA A 500 2.51 -1.34 -0.29
C ALA A 500 2.47 -2.61 0.57
N ALA A 501 3.51 -2.86 1.36
CA ALA A 501 3.59 -4.01 2.25
C ALA A 501 2.49 -4.00 3.33
N ILE A 502 2.07 -2.81 3.81
CA ILE A 502 0.98 -2.66 4.77
C ILE A 502 -0.35 -3.06 4.13
N ILE A 503 -0.64 -2.60 2.91
CA ILE A 503 -1.85 -2.97 2.17
C ILE A 503 -1.87 -4.49 1.93
N GLU A 504 -0.76 -5.07 1.46
CA GLU A 504 -0.64 -6.52 1.26
C GLU A 504 -0.84 -7.29 2.57
N LYS A 505 -0.26 -6.83 3.67
CA LYS A 505 -0.42 -7.46 4.99
C LYS A 505 -1.88 -7.44 5.47
N LEU A 506 -2.61 -6.35 5.22
CA LEU A 506 -4.04 -6.26 5.53
C LEU A 506 -4.86 -7.27 4.72
N VAL A 507 -4.53 -7.45 3.42
CA VAL A 507 -5.17 -8.45 2.55
C VAL A 507 -4.82 -9.88 3.01
N GLN A 508 -3.53 -10.18 3.21
CA GLN A 508 -3.06 -11.51 3.63
C GLN A 508 -3.62 -11.93 5.01
N LYS A 509 -3.82 -10.97 5.92
CA LYS A 509 -4.41 -11.23 7.25
C LYS A 509 -5.94 -11.30 7.20
N GLY A 510 -6.55 -11.04 6.05
CA GLY A 510 -8.00 -11.10 5.84
C GLY A 510 -8.77 -9.96 6.51
N PHE A 511 -8.15 -8.80 6.73
CA PHE A 511 -8.83 -7.61 7.23
C PHE A 511 -9.50 -6.81 6.11
N ILE A 512 -8.91 -6.83 4.92
CA ILE A 512 -9.48 -6.29 3.69
C ILE A 512 -9.35 -7.32 2.57
N GLU A 513 -10.14 -7.15 1.54
CA GLU A 513 -10.08 -7.97 0.33
C GLU A 513 -10.14 -7.11 -0.94
N ARG A 514 -9.63 -7.64 -2.05
CA ARG A 514 -9.70 -7.01 -3.37
C ARG A 514 -10.91 -7.55 -4.13
N ARG A 515 -11.87 -6.69 -4.47
CA ARG A 515 -13.05 -7.02 -5.29
C ARG A 515 -13.02 -6.23 -6.59
N GLY A 516 -13.47 -6.81 -7.69
CA GLY A 516 -13.55 -6.19 -9.00
C GLY A 516 -12.95 -7.05 -10.10
N ASP A 517 -12.67 -6.45 -11.25
CA ASP A 517 -12.08 -7.10 -12.42
C ASP A 517 -10.55 -6.94 -12.49
N LYS A 518 -9.96 -7.36 -13.63
CA LYS A 518 -8.50 -7.23 -13.83
C LYS A 518 -8.02 -5.79 -13.95
N LYS A 519 -8.88 -4.88 -14.43
CA LYS A 519 -8.52 -3.47 -14.67
C LYS A 519 -8.74 -2.60 -13.44
N MET A 520 -9.82 -2.87 -12.69
CA MET A 520 -10.18 -2.04 -11.54
C MET A 520 -10.54 -2.92 -10.35
N LYS A 521 -9.71 -2.86 -9.32
CA LYS A 521 -9.90 -3.56 -8.05
C LYS A 521 -10.16 -2.57 -6.94
N TYR A 522 -11.22 -2.83 -6.17
CA TYR A 522 -11.55 -2.06 -4.98
C TYR A 522 -11.08 -2.79 -3.74
N LEU A 523 -10.62 -2.03 -2.77
CA LEU A 523 -10.30 -2.51 -1.43
C LEU A 523 -11.54 -2.42 -0.56
N CYS A 524 -12.02 -3.56 -0.09
CA CYS A 524 -13.23 -3.68 0.70
C CYS A 524 -12.88 -4.23 2.09
N SER A 525 -13.52 -3.72 3.12
CA SER A 525 -13.39 -4.26 4.47
C SER A 525 -14.10 -5.62 4.57
N THR A 526 -13.49 -6.53 5.33
CA THR A 526 -14.11 -7.80 5.72
C THR A 526 -14.78 -7.68 7.10
N ASP A 527 -15.58 -8.68 7.49
CA ASP A 527 -16.17 -8.68 8.84
C ASP A 527 -15.11 -8.71 9.93
N LYS A 528 -13.99 -9.42 9.69
CA LYS A 528 -12.83 -9.40 10.59
C LYS A 528 -12.21 -8.00 10.69
N GLY A 529 -12.10 -7.27 9.58
CA GLY A 529 -11.62 -5.89 9.54
C GLY A 529 -12.56 -4.93 10.25
N ASN A 530 -13.86 -5.05 10.00
CA ASN A 530 -14.90 -4.26 10.66
C ASN A 530 -14.87 -4.50 12.18
N ALA A 531 -14.79 -5.76 12.59
CA ALA A 531 -14.72 -6.15 14.00
C ALA A 531 -13.47 -5.58 14.70
N LEU A 532 -12.30 -5.65 14.07
CA LEU A 532 -11.08 -5.07 14.63
C LEU A 532 -11.21 -3.55 14.87
N VAL A 533 -11.70 -2.81 13.86
CA VAL A 533 -11.90 -1.35 13.98
C VAL A 533 -12.95 -1.01 15.04
N THR A 534 -13.97 -1.87 15.24
CA THR A 534 -14.98 -1.66 16.28
C THR A 534 -14.42 -1.77 17.69
N VAL A 535 -13.41 -2.63 17.91
CA VAL A 535 -12.90 -2.90 19.26
C VAL A 535 -11.63 -2.14 19.60
N VAL A 536 -10.84 -1.72 18.60
CA VAL A 536 -9.62 -0.94 18.86
C VAL A 536 -9.98 0.49 19.21
N PRO A 537 -9.40 1.11 20.26
CA PRO A 537 -9.66 2.51 20.61
C PRO A 537 -9.30 3.48 19.48
N GLU A 538 -10.04 4.58 19.39
CA GLU A 538 -9.89 5.61 18.37
C GLU A 538 -8.45 6.15 18.30
N GLN A 539 -7.79 6.29 19.44
CA GLN A 539 -6.40 6.75 19.51
C GLN A 539 -5.44 5.91 18.64
N ILE A 540 -5.62 4.58 18.60
CA ILE A 540 -4.79 3.68 17.77
C ILE A 540 -5.28 3.64 16.32
N GLN A 541 -6.52 4.01 16.08
CA GLN A 541 -7.09 4.11 14.72
C GLN A 541 -6.73 5.43 14.03
N SER A 542 -6.37 6.47 14.80
CA SER A 542 -6.10 7.80 14.28
C SER A 542 -4.68 7.91 13.70
N PRO A 543 -4.50 8.56 12.54
CA PRO A 543 -3.20 8.98 12.04
C PRO A 543 -2.46 9.97 12.95
N SER A 544 -3.17 10.72 13.81
CA SER A 544 -2.60 11.77 14.68
C SER A 544 -1.53 11.23 15.62
N MET A 545 -1.68 10.00 16.13
CA MET A 545 -0.66 9.35 16.93
C MET A 545 0.68 9.23 16.17
N THR A 546 0.61 8.95 14.87
CA THR A 546 1.82 8.89 14.03
C THR A 546 2.46 10.27 13.87
N ALA A 547 1.66 11.32 13.70
CA ALA A 547 2.15 12.70 13.59
C ALA A 547 2.86 13.15 14.87
N ASP A 548 2.26 12.91 16.04
CA ASP A 548 2.84 13.24 17.35
C ASP A 548 4.19 12.49 17.56
N TRP A 549 4.26 11.21 17.19
CA TRP A 549 5.51 10.48 17.31
C TRP A 549 6.60 11.02 16.39
N GLU A 550 6.29 11.30 15.12
CA GLU A 550 7.28 11.82 14.18
C GLU A 550 7.79 13.20 14.61
N GLU A 551 6.93 14.06 15.24
CA GLU A 551 7.37 15.31 15.84
C GLU A 551 8.40 15.08 16.95
N LYS A 552 8.11 14.18 17.88
CA LYS A 552 9.00 13.87 19.00
C LYS A 552 10.30 13.21 18.52
N LEU A 553 10.20 12.28 17.55
CA LEU A 553 11.38 11.66 16.96
C LEU A 553 12.29 12.67 16.23
N LEU A 554 11.71 13.67 15.56
CA LEU A 554 12.47 14.76 14.97
C LEU A 554 13.19 15.60 16.04
N LYS A 555 12.52 15.88 17.15
CA LYS A 555 13.13 16.59 18.29
C LYS A 555 14.25 15.78 18.94
N ILE A 556 14.13 14.45 19.03
CA ILE A 556 15.21 13.58 19.50
C ILE A 556 16.42 13.65 18.55
N GLU A 557 16.19 13.60 17.24
CA GLU A 557 17.23 13.73 16.22
C GLU A 557 18.01 15.06 16.32
N HIS A 558 17.31 16.13 16.73
CA HIS A 558 17.93 17.45 16.94
C HIS A 558 18.51 17.63 18.35
N GLY A 559 18.38 16.64 19.23
CA GLY A 559 18.82 16.73 20.62
C GLY A 559 17.92 17.64 21.51
N GLU A 560 16.71 17.92 21.06
CA GLU A 560 15.73 18.82 21.72
C GLU A 560 14.73 18.06 22.60
N TYR A 561 14.68 16.73 22.51
CA TYR A 561 13.81 15.88 23.31
C TYR A 561 14.53 14.62 23.78
N ASP A 562 14.23 14.19 25.00
CA ASP A 562 14.88 13.04 25.62
C ASP A 562 14.27 11.71 25.14
N SER A 563 15.13 10.75 24.74
CA SER A 563 14.71 9.45 24.22
C SER A 563 14.03 8.58 25.28
N ASP A 564 14.50 8.65 26.55
CA ASP A 564 13.91 7.88 27.65
C ASP A 564 12.54 8.44 28.04
N ALA A 565 12.37 9.78 27.97
CA ALA A 565 11.06 10.41 28.17
C ALA A 565 10.05 9.94 27.11
N PHE A 566 10.44 9.89 25.84
CA PHE A 566 9.60 9.38 24.76
C PHE A 566 9.19 7.92 25.02
N MET A 567 10.15 7.05 25.34
CA MET A 567 9.87 5.63 25.63
C MET A 567 9.00 5.45 26.87
N GLY A 568 9.18 6.32 27.87
CA GLY A 568 8.34 6.37 29.08
C GLY A 568 6.88 6.70 28.78
N GLU A 569 6.62 7.66 27.88
CA GLU A 569 5.26 7.98 27.42
C GLU A 569 4.60 6.81 26.69
N ILE A 570 5.34 6.13 25.80
CA ILE A 570 4.84 4.96 25.07
C ILE A 570 4.48 3.83 26.04
N SER A 571 5.38 3.56 27.01
CA SER A 571 5.16 2.53 28.03
C SER A 571 3.95 2.86 28.93
N SER A 572 3.78 4.14 29.28
CA SER A 572 2.62 4.60 30.06
C SER A 572 1.32 4.49 29.27
N MET A 573 1.32 4.87 28.00
CA MET A 573 0.17 4.74 27.10
C MET A 573 -0.28 3.28 26.97
N VAL A 574 0.66 2.35 26.73
CA VAL A 574 0.35 0.92 26.61
C VAL A 574 -0.10 0.33 27.93
N SER A 575 0.52 0.71 29.05
CA SER A 575 0.08 0.28 30.39
C SER A 575 -1.33 0.80 30.71
N GLY A 576 -1.63 2.04 30.36
CA GLY A 576 -2.96 2.60 30.45
C GLY A 576 -3.97 1.81 29.63
N LEU A 577 -3.65 1.55 28.36
CA LEU A 577 -4.50 0.75 27.45
C LEU A 577 -4.83 -0.61 28.05
N VAL A 578 -3.83 -1.36 28.52
CA VAL A 578 -4.06 -2.70 29.11
C VAL A 578 -4.91 -2.64 30.38
N LYS A 579 -4.72 -1.64 31.24
CA LYS A 579 -5.43 -1.50 32.51
C LYS A 579 -6.89 -1.02 32.35
N THR A 580 -7.13 -0.11 31.40
CA THR A 580 -8.41 0.60 31.32
C THR A 580 -9.31 0.09 30.20
N TYR A 581 -8.79 -0.76 29.32
CA TYR A 581 -9.61 -1.26 28.20
C TYR A 581 -10.66 -2.25 28.70
N GLU A 582 -11.92 -1.92 28.46
CA GLU A 582 -13.05 -2.80 28.69
C GLU A 582 -13.49 -3.44 27.37
N ALA A 583 -13.64 -4.77 27.39
CA ALA A 583 -14.08 -5.50 26.20
C ALA A 583 -15.46 -5.03 25.73
N VAL A 584 -15.60 -4.71 24.46
CA VAL A 584 -16.86 -4.28 23.86
C VAL A 584 -17.85 -5.45 23.90
N LYS A 585 -18.96 -5.25 24.62
CA LYS A 585 -20.00 -6.30 24.78
C LYS A 585 -20.59 -6.68 23.42
N GLY A 586 -20.65 -7.97 23.16
CA GLY A 586 -21.20 -8.52 21.91
C GLY A 586 -20.25 -8.47 20.70
N ALA A 587 -19.06 -7.89 20.82
CA ALA A 587 -18.09 -7.87 19.73
C ALA A 587 -17.49 -9.26 19.44
N ASP A 588 -17.54 -10.19 20.39
CA ASP A 588 -17.22 -11.59 20.20
C ASP A 588 -18.08 -12.27 19.13
N VAL A 589 -19.34 -11.85 18.99
CA VAL A 589 -20.25 -12.32 17.93
C VAL A 589 -19.80 -11.82 16.55
N LEU A 590 -19.38 -10.55 16.46
CA LEU A 590 -18.86 -9.96 15.22
C LEU A 590 -17.55 -10.61 14.75
N MET A 591 -16.81 -11.19 15.68
CA MET A 591 -15.50 -11.78 15.42
C MET A 591 -15.54 -13.27 15.11
N GLN A 592 -16.70 -13.92 15.24
CA GLN A 592 -16.82 -15.29 14.80
C GLN A 592 -16.84 -15.33 13.26
N PRO A 593 -15.92 -16.06 12.61
CA PRO A 593 -16.02 -16.23 11.17
C PRO A 593 -17.39 -16.83 10.86
N GLU A 594 -18.05 -16.31 9.82
CA GLU A 594 -19.21 -16.99 9.24
C GLU A 594 -18.76 -18.41 8.87
N ARG A 595 -19.09 -19.35 9.75
CA ARG A 595 -18.80 -20.75 9.47
C ARG A 595 -19.93 -21.26 8.59
N LYS A 596 -19.58 -21.89 7.49
CA LYS A 596 -20.55 -22.54 6.63
C LYS A 596 -21.34 -23.55 7.45
N VAL A 597 -22.61 -23.30 7.63
CA VAL A 597 -23.53 -24.20 8.31
C VAL A 597 -23.93 -25.28 7.33
N ILE A 598 -23.75 -26.54 7.71
CA ILE A 598 -24.13 -27.71 6.88
C ILE A 598 -25.45 -28.35 7.33
N GLY A 599 -25.98 -27.98 8.48
CA GLY A 599 -27.25 -28.47 9.01
C GLY A 599 -27.35 -28.30 10.53
N SER A 600 -28.46 -28.81 11.11
CA SER A 600 -28.71 -28.79 12.56
C SER A 600 -28.08 -30.00 13.25
N CYS A 601 -27.48 -29.81 14.41
CA CYS A 601 -26.84 -30.85 15.20
C CYS A 601 -27.80 -31.92 15.65
N PRO A 602 -27.58 -33.19 15.34
CA PRO A 602 -28.45 -34.27 15.78
C PRO A 602 -28.51 -34.47 17.30
N ALA A 603 -27.49 -33.96 18.03
CA ALA A 603 -27.42 -34.10 19.50
C ALA A 603 -28.14 -32.98 20.25
N CYS A 604 -28.07 -31.70 19.79
CA CYS A 604 -28.59 -30.56 20.55
C CYS A 604 -29.40 -29.55 19.72
N GLY A 605 -29.56 -29.76 18.42
CA GLY A 605 -30.31 -28.88 17.51
C GLY A 605 -29.60 -27.60 17.06
N ASN A 606 -28.42 -27.25 17.61
CA ASN A 606 -27.65 -26.10 17.20
C ASN A 606 -26.97 -26.32 15.82
N ASP A 607 -26.50 -25.26 15.19
CA ASP A 607 -25.83 -25.34 13.90
C ASP A 607 -24.57 -26.22 13.94
N VAL A 608 -24.38 -27.05 12.93
CA VAL A 608 -23.11 -27.75 12.65
C VAL A 608 -22.36 -26.97 11.59
N CYS A 609 -21.17 -26.51 11.96
CA CYS A 609 -20.36 -25.59 11.15
C CYS A 609 -19.08 -26.25 10.64
N GLU A 610 -18.66 -25.88 9.43
CA GLU A 610 -17.38 -26.31 8.85
C GLU A 610 -16.19 -25.63 9.54
N THR A 611 -15.12 -26.39 9.75
CA THR A 611 -13.82 -25.92 10.21
C THR A 611 -12.71 -26.58 9.37
N ALA A 612 -11.47 -26.15 9.56
CA ALA A 612 -10.32 -26.76 8.89
C ALA A 612 -10.20 -28.27 9.17
N LYS A 613 -10.57 -28.74 10.39
CA LYS A 613 -10.43 -30.12 10.84
C LYS A 613 -11.65 -31.00 10.63
N GLY A 614 -12.82 -30.41 10.37
CA GLY A 614 -14.09 -31.14 10.26
C GLY A 614 -15.29 -30.25 10.45
N TRP A 615 -16.43 -30.86 10.74
CA TRP A 615 -17.70 -30.18 11.00
C TRP A 615 -18.10 -30.41 12.46
N PHE A 616 -18.29 -29.30 13.18
CA PHE A 616 -18.48 -29.30 14.64
C PHE A 616 -19.77 -28.54 14.99
N CYS A 617 -20.44 -28.99 16.04
CA CYS A 617 -21.52 -28.24 16.62
C CYS A 617 -21.04 -26.85 17.10
N ARG A 618 -21.86 -25.82 16.87
CA ARG A 618 -21.55 -24.45 17.28
C ARG A 618 -21.56 -24.28 18.81
N ASP A 619 -22.34 -25.09 19.48
CA ASP A 619 -22.36 -25.13 20.95
C ASP A 619 -21.10 -25.82 21.49
N LYS A 620 -20.31 -25.05 22.26
CA LYS A 620 -19.06 -25.53 22.88
C LYS A 620 -19.29 -26.64 23.91
N GLY A 621 -20.50 -26.74 24.47
CA GLY A 621 -20.89 -27.80 25.41
C GLY A 621 -21.25 -29.10 24.71
N CYS A 622 -21.54 -29.08 23.42
CA CYS A 622 -21.92 -30.25 22.63
C CYS A 622 -20.67 -30.92 22.03
N LYS A 623 -20.57 -32.23 22.20
CA LYS A 623 -19.43 -33.04 21.70
C LYS A 623 -19.62 -33.57 20.29
N PHE A 624 -20.71 -33.25 19.60
CA PHE A 624 -20.94 -33.70 18.23
C PHE A 624 -19.91 -33.14 17.28
N ALA A 625 -19.18 -34.03 16.63
CA ALA A 625 -18.10 -33.71 15.69
C ALA A 625 -17.95 -34.74 14.57
N LEU A 626 -17.84 -34.27 13.33
CA LEU A 626 -17.52 -35.07 12.15
C LEU A 626 -16.13 -34.66 11.65
N TRP A 627 -15.11 -35.44 11.92
CA TRP A 627 -13.73 -35.14 11.55
C TRP A 627 -13.45 -35.45 10.09
N LYS A 628 -12.73 -34.58 9.36
CA LYS A 628 -12.27 -34.84 7.99
C LYS A 628 -11.37 -36.07 7.92
N GLU A 629 -10.48 -36.24 8.90
CA GLU A 629 -9.66 -37.44 9.08
C GLU A 629 -10.35 -38.40 10.09
N ASN A 630 -11.40 -39.07 9.62
CA ASN A 630 -12.16 -40.01 10.47
C ASN A 630 -11.70 -41.44 10.22
N ARG A 631 -11.19 -42.10 11.27
CA ARG A 631 -10.68 -43.47 11.21
C ARG A 631 -11.71 -44.49 10.74
N PHE A 632 -12.98 -44.32 11.12
CA PHE A 632 -14.04 -45.22 10.69
C PHE A 632 -14.19 -45.25 9.17
N PHE A 633 -14.26 -44.05 8.53
CA PHE A 633 -14.35 -43.96 7.08
C PHE A 633 -13.07 -44.38 6.37
N GLN A 634 -11.90 -44.13 6.94
CA GLN A 634 -10.62 -44.62 6.41
C GLN A 634 -10.58 -46.16 6.37
N THR A 635 -11.17 -46.87 7.33
CA THR A 635 -11.24 -48.35 7.32
C THR A 635 -12.11 -48.89 6.18
N LEU A 636 -13.04 -48.06 5.68
CA LEU A 636 -13.92 -48.38 4.54
C LEU A 636 -13.32 -47.92 3.20
N GLY A 637 -12.11 -47.38 3.20
CA GLY A 637 -11.49 -46.79 2.00
C GLY A 637 -12.16 -45.48 1.56
N LYS A 638 -12.79 -44.72 2.50
CA LYS A 638 -13.51 -43.48 2.26
C LYS A 638 -12.90 -42.34 3.03
N GLN A 639 -13.13 -41.14 2.53
CA GLN A 639 -12.85 -39.90 3.23
C GLN A 639 -14.17 -39.19 3.61
N MET A 640 -14.17 -38.48 4.71
CA MET A 640 -15.28 -37.63 5.10
C MET A 640 -15.27 -36.37 4.24
N THR A 641 -16.20 -36.26 3.30
CA THR A 641 -16.41 -35.09 2.44
C THR A 641 -17.52 -34.20 3.00
N GLU A 642 -17.63 -32.96 2.52
CA GLU A 642 -18.70 -32.05 2.90
C GLU A 642 -20.09 -32.64 2.57
N GLU A 643 -20.25 -33.21 1.38
CA GLU A 643 -21.51 -33.82 0.96
C GLU A 643 -21.91 -34.97 1.87
N LEU A 644 -20.95 -35.81 2.25
CA LEU A 644 -21.16 -36.90 3.17
C LEU A 644 -21.53 -36.39 4.58
N ALA A 645 -20.80 -35.40 5.07
CA ALA A 645 -21.08 -34.77 6.35
C ALA A 645 -22.49 -34.12 6.37
N SER A 646 -22.86 -33.40 5.31
CA SER A 646 -24.16 -32.78 5.16
C SER A 646 -25.30 -33.81 5.13
N GLN A 647 -25.13 -34.94 4.41
CA GLN A 647 -26.11 -36.04 4.41
C GLN A 647 -26.30 -36.64 5.81
N LEU A 648 -25.18 -36.92 6.51
CA LEU A 648 -25.21 -37.47 7.86
C LEU A 648 -25.89 -36.55 8.86
N VAL A 649 -25.62 -35.22 8.79
CA VAL A 649 -26.22 -34.24 9.69
C VAL A 649 -27.72 -34.05 9.41
N ASN A 650 -28.13 -33.94 8.13
CA ASN A 650 -29.50 -33.58 7.77
C ASN A 650 -30.43 -34.78 7.61
N GLN A 651 -29.90 -35.97 7.24
CA GLN A 651 -30.70 -37.17 6.95
C GLN A 651 -30.45 -38.27 7.97
N GLY A 652 -29.47 -38.12 8.87
CA GLY A 652 -29.05 -39.14 9.82
C GLY A 652 -28.34 -40.35 9.16
N LYS A 653 -28.29 -40.38 7.84
CA LYS A 653 -27.70 -41.50 7.07
C LYS A 653 -27.14 -41.05 5.73
N ALA A 654 -26.20 -41.87 5.19
CA ALA A 654 -25.66 -41.66 3.87
C ALA A 654 -25.33 -43.00 3.20
N ARG A 655 -25.54 -43.11 1.89
CA ARG A 655 -25.17 -44.31 1.10
C ARG A 655 -23.72 -44.19 0.66
N LEU A 656 -22.93 -45.23 0.98
CA LEU A 656 -21.54 -45.35 0.56
C LEU A 656 -21.45 -46.47 -0.49
N THR A 657 -20.94 -46.13 -1.67
CA THR A 657 -20.69 -47.07 -2.73
C THR A 657 -19.20 -47.44 -2.80
N HIS A 658 -18.85 -48.60 -3.24
CA HIS A 658 -17.44 -49.00 -3.44
C HIS A 658 -16.60 -48.93 -2.15
N CYS A 659 -17.14 -49.37 -1.02
CA CYS A 659 -16.38 -49.53 0.24
C CYS A 659 -15.51 -50.77 0.16
N TYR A 660 -14.28 -50.73 0.67
CA TYR A 660 -13.35 -51.85 0.64
C TYR A 660 -13.32 -52.59 1.98
N SER A 661 -13.51 -53.90 1.93
CA SER A 661 -13.39 -54.76 3.12
C SER A 661 -12.01 -55.42 3.17
N LYS A 662 -11.19 -55.02 4.13
CA LYS A 662 -9.87 -55.64 4.36
C LYS A 662 -9.97 -57.13 4.72
N LYS A 663 -11.10 -57.59 5.33
CA LYS A 663 -11.31 -58.97 5.77
C LYS A 663 -11.66 -59.90 4.62
N SER A 664 -12.40 -59.45 3.61
CA SER A 664 -12.85 -60.26 2.46
C SER A 664 -12.15 -59.90 1.16
N GLY A 665 -11.36 -58.82 1.09
CA GLY A 665 -10.69 -58.35 -0.12
C GLY A 665 -11.65 -57.86 -1.23
N ARG A 666 -12.93 -57.61 -0.91
CA ARG A 666 -13.97 -57.27 -1.88
C ARG A 666 -14.54 -55.87 -1.64
N TYR A 667 -15.06 -55.27 -2.70
CA TYR A 667 -15.82 -54.04 -2.66
C TYR A 667 -17.29 -54.31 -2.38
N TYR A 668 -17.96 -53.42 -1.64
CA TYR A 668 -19.38 -53.51 -1.33
C TYR A 668 -19.99 -52.15 -1.15
N ASP A 669 -21.31 -52.06 -1.27
CA ASP A 669 -22.10 -50.88 -0.98
C ASP A 669 -22.77 -51.05 0.39
N THR A 670 -22.90 -49.95 1.13
CA THR A 670 -23.54 -49.94 2.46
C THR A 670 -24.18 -48.58 2.74
N THR A 671 -25.08 -48.53 3.70
CA THR A 671 -25.60 -47.30 4.25
C THR A 671 -24.93 -47.08 5.63
N VAL A 672 -24.39 -45.89 5.86
CA VAL A 672 -23.89 -45.49 7.17
C VAL A 672 -24.93 -44.60 7.85
N HIS A 673 -25.21 -44.90 9.10
CA HIS A 673 -26.05 -44.07 9.99
C HIS A 673 -25.15 -43.34 10.96
N VAL A 674 -25.50 -42.09 11.27
CA VAL A 674 -24.91 -41.34 12.38
C VAL A 674 -25.86 -41.44 13.55
N GLU A 675 -25.36 -41.87 14.71
CA GLU A 675 -26.06 -41.90 15.98
C GLU A 675 -25.30 -40.96 16.95
N THR A 676 -26.03 -40.44 17.93
CA THR A 676 -25.44 -39.69 19.04
C THR A 676 -25.21 -40.64 20.20
N GLY A 677 -23.96 -40.80 20.62
CA GLY A 677 -23.61 -41.56 21.82
C GLY A 677 -24.18 -40.92 23.10
N GLU A 678 -24.15 -41.65 24.23
CA GLU A 678 -24.59 -41.15 25.54
C GLU A 678 -23.90 -39.85 25.95
N ASP A 679 -22.70 -39.62 25.44
CA ASP A 679 -21.88 -38.40 25.68
C ASP A 679 -22.15 -37.29 24.65
N GLY A 680 -23.05 -37.49 23.69
CA GLY A 680 -23.37 -36.56 22.60
C GLY A 680 -22.40 -36.57 21.43
N ALA A 681 -21.37 -37.43 21.42
CA ALA A 681 -20.44 -37.56 20.31
C ALA A 681 -21.05 -38.34 19.13
N ALA A 682 -20.58 -38.09 17.89
CA ALA A 682 -21.05 -38.82 16.72
C ALA A 682 -20.49 -40.26 16.70
N ALA A 683 -21.38 -41.23 16.61
CA ALA A 683 -21.08 -42.64 16.38
C ALA A 683 -21.61 -43.09 15.02
N PHE A 684 -20.98 -44.09 14.41
CA PHE A 684 -21.32 -44.55 13.06
C PHE A 684 -21.67 -46.02 13.06
N LYS A 685 -22.77 -46.38 12.38
CA LYS A 685 -23.26 -47.75 12.26
C LYS A 685 -23.53 -48.12 10.80
N LEU A 686 -23.08 -49.28 10.39
CA LEU A 686 -23.28 -49.75 9.03
C LEU A 686 -24.57 -50.59 8.93
N GLU A 687 -25.38 -50.29 7.93
CA GLU A 687 -26.54 -51.10 7.56
C GLU A 687 -26.19 -51.80 6.21
N PHE A 688 -26.17 -53.10 6.27
CA PHE A 688 -25.99 -53.94 5.06
C PHE A 688 -27.36 -54.28 4.51
N GLY A 689 -27.65 -53.86 3.29
CA GLY A 689 -28.90 -54.23 2.61
C GLY A 689 -29.03 -55.74 2.55
N GLY A 690 -30.09 -56.28 3.18
CA GLY A 690 -30.40 -57.70 3.08
C GLY A 690 -30.62 -58.07 1.61
N LYS A 691 -30.03 -59.18 1.16
CA LYS A 691 -30.34 -59.75 -0.14
C LYS A 691 -31.87 -60.06 -0.15
N LYS A 692 -32.61 -59.38 -1.06
CA LYS A 692 -33.82 -59.96 -1.60
C LYS A 692 -33.47 -60.91 -2.73
#